data_31397c02a06077e2c9d7ee19aa664d23
#
_entry.id   31397c02a06077e2c9d7ee19aa664d23
#
_cell.length_a   1.000
_cell.length_b   1.000
_cell.length_c   1.000
_cell.angle_alpha   90.00
_cell.angle_beta   90.00
_cell.angle_gamma   90.00
#
_symmetry.space_group_name_H-M   'P 1'
#
loop_
_entity.id
_entity.type
_entity.pdbx_description
1 polymer ?
#
loop_
_entity_poly.entity_id
_entity_poly.type
_entity_poly.pdbx_seq_one_letter_code
_entity_poly.pdbx_strand_id
1 'polypeptide(L)'
;INKITSKDYEKFYNQSIIFNAKLFSKLVGNNLKKIVYSSSSSVYNSIQKDYQYTDSNNRNLYSSTKIAAENLVYNFSSKKNIPFLIMRIFNMYSNNDDKFSVISKLYSAINSKNELKLFNRGENVRDFIHVKDVVKVINFFIKEKELKNSIYDVGVGRGTKLIDLIESIGSKKFNIKKIQKVINETDVSIAKNKYLETFKFRKLENFFATKTKLKNKDFTYYDQDTSNILQDIIDDYIIYGTGNAGKQVYQRLLAQNLKISFFVDDDYKKQNSKLFNKKVISSKELLYLSKVKIIKNLIIAIPSLNQTKLKEIRETFTSYINNISHIPLKKILKNEIISLSDLDTYDINEILGKKPKTINFKIFNKELINKNILITGAAGSIGSQLMRQLLNTNAKKIVGYDNSEIDLFNLKNELDDFKRIKIYLGDILDTKLLDYLIKKEKIDLIFHAAAYKHVGILQENINSAIRNNIFGTQSVLLSAKKNNIPIVTISTDKAVRPTSILGLTKRISEIICLKHNNRNFSSKVVRFGNVFGSVGSAVPTFINQINNRMPITITHKNVKRFFMTLNDACFLLLWSVKIKNVNNVLVLNMGKPIKILDIVNSLIKIKQKIDPHYSFIIKTIGLQKGEKMNEELTIIKNTKKTKNIDISHTNDPIYNDYEIEKLILNLKKNNNPNLSKKLMTKFLSKEF
;
A
#
# COMPACT_ATOMS: atom_id res chain seq x y z
N ILE A 1 -7.31 -2.58 29.08
CA ILE A 1 -6.25 -3.49 28.61
C ILE A 1 -5.14 -3.35 29.61
N ASN A 2 -4.89 -4.41 30.40
CA ASN A 2 -3.73 -4.47 31.29
C ASN A 2 -2.48 -4.32 30.43
N LYS A 3 -1.49 -3.54 30.89
CA LYS A 3 -0.18 -3.41 30.21
C LYS A 3 0.36 -4.84 30.02
N ILE A 4 0.61 -5.21 28.77
CA ILE A 4 1.22 -6.49 28.43
C ILE A 4 2.64 -6.48 29.01
N THR A 5 2.94 -7.44 29.87
CA THR A 5 4.24 -7.58 30.52
C THR A 5 5.17 -8.48 29.71
N SER A 6 6.46 -8.46 29.98
CA SER A 6 7.42 -9.41 29.38
C SER A 6 7.03 -10.87 29.60
N LYS A 7 6.47 -11.19 30.78
CA LYS A 7 5.94 -12.54 31.10
C LYS A 7 4.76 -12.95 30.22
N ASP A 8 3.93 -12.01 29.79
CA ASP A 8 2.81 -12.29 28.87
C ASP A 8 3.34 -12.65 27.47
N TYR A 9 4.37 -11.95 26.98
CA TYR A 9 5.02 -12.29 25.70
C TYR A 9 5.61 -13.69 25.73
N GLU A 10 6.36 -14.03 26.77
CA GLU A 10 6.97 -15.34 26.94
C GLU A 10 5.91 -16.44 27.03
N LYS A 11 4.86 -16.23 27.81
CA LYS A 11 3.74 -17.16 27.95
C LYS A 11 3.05 -17.45 26.62
N PHE A 12 2.64 -16.41 25.88
CA PHE A 12 1.95 -16.58 24.59
C PHE A 12 2.86 -17.20 23.55
N TYR A 13 4.12 -16.80 23.50
CA TYR A 13 5.11 -17.36 22.59
C TYR A 13 5.33 -18.85 22.86
N ASN A 14 5.58 -19.22 24.11
CA ASN A 14 5.80 -20.60 24.49
C ASN A 14 4.57 -21.50 24.26
N GLN A 15 3.38 -21.03 24.60
CA GLN A 15 2.15 -21.81 24.46
C GLN A 15 1.66 -21.93 23.01
N SER A 16 1.83 -20.89 22.19
CA SER A 16 1.25 -20.87 20.84
C SER A 16 2.26 -21.23 19.74
N ILE A 17 3.52 -20.89 19.89
CA ILE A 17 4.53 -21.10 18.85
C ILE A 17 5.47 -22.25 19.22
N ILE A 18 6.20 -22.13 20.33
CA ILE A 18 7.21 -23.14 20.72
C ILE A 18 6.58 -24.50 20.98
N PHE A 19 5.45 -24.54 21.67
CA PHE A 19 4.74 -25.79 21.92
C PHE A 19 4.35 -26.50 20.62
N ASN A 20 3.72 -25.78 19.68
CA ASN A 20 3.32 -26.34 18.38
C ASN A 20 4.54 -26.78 17.54
N ALA A 21 5.61 -26.01 17.53
CA ALA A 21 6.84 -26.37 16.82
C ALA A 21 7.46 -27.65 17.40
N LYS A 22 7.55 -27.76 18.72
CA LYS A 22 8.04 -28.97 19.40
C LYS A 22 7.12 -30.17 19.18
N LEU A 23 5.80 -29.95 19.19
CA LEU A 23 4.82 -31.01 18.91
C LEU A 23 5.02 -31.56 17.49
N PHE A 24 5.05 -30.70 16.50
CA PHE A 24 5.21 -31.07 15.07
C PHE A 24 6.55 -31.74 14.82
N SER A 25 7.64 -31.30 15.46
CA SER A 25 8.95 -31.96 15.32
C SER A 25 8.94 -33.42 15.82
N LYS A 26 8.15 -33.74 16.87
CA LYS A 26 7.99 -35.09 17.41
C LYS A 26 7.01 -35.96 16.62
N LEU A 27 6.11 -35.34 15.83
CA LEU A 27 5.14 -36.05 14.99
C LEU A 27 5.72 -36.47 13.64
N VAL A 28 6.97 -36.16 13.36
CA VAL A 28 7.68 -36.60 12.15
C VAL A 28 7.92 -38.11 12.25
N GLY A 29 7.29 -38.89 11.35
CA GLY A 29 7.40 -40.36 11.30
C GLY A 29 6.20 -41.13 11.84
N ASN A 30 5.21 -40.48 12.47
CA ASN A 30 4.00 -41.11 12.97
C ASN A 30 2.90 -41.18 11.88
N ASN A 31 2.01 -42.18 11.95
CA ASN A 31 0.85 -42.32 11.05
C ASN A 31 -0.24 -41.29 11.36
N LEU A 32 0.10 -39.99 11.25
CA LEU A 32 -0.84 -38.90 11.47
C LEU A 32 -1.79 -38.78 10.28
N LYS A 33 -3.08 -39.00 10.48
CA LYS A 33 -4.10 -39.01 9.42
C LYS A 33 -4.67 -37.65 9.13
N LYS A 34 -4.75 -36.74 10.10
CA LYS A 34 -5.28 -35.39 9.97
C LYS A 34 -4.87 -34.50 11.14
N ILE A 35 -4.96 -33.20 10.96
CA ILE A 35 -4.75 -32.18 12.00
C ILE A 35 -6.03 -31.36 12.14
N VAL A 36 -6.57 -31.27 13.35
CA VAL A 36 -7.66 -30.35 13.71
C VAL A 36 -7.11 -29.37 14.73
N TYR A 37 -6.98 -28.09 14.34
CA TYR A 37 -6.35 -27.07 15.16
C TYR A 37 -7.36 -26.01 15.61
N SER A 38 -7.43 -25.72 16.91
CA SER A 38 -8.26 -24.65 17.45
C SER A 38 -7.53 -23.32 17.44
N SER A 39 -8.01 -22.41 16.59
CA SER A 39 -7.59 -21.01 16.51
C SER A 39 -8.68 -20.09 17.10
N SER A 40 -8.65 -18.83 16.80
CA SER A 40 -9.57 -17.82 17.34
C SER A 40 -10.05 -16.87 16.27
N SER A 41 -11.29 -16.41 16.36
CA SER A 41 -11.81 -15.30 15.51
C SER A 41 -11.05 -14.00 15.68
N SER A 42 -10.28 -13.83 16.75
CA SER A 42 -9.43 -12.65 16.96
C SER A 42 -8.37 -12.45 15.87
N VAL A 43 -8.03 -13.51 15.13
CA VAL A 43 -7.10 -13.42 13.97
C VAL A 43 -7.63 -12.51 12.88
N TYR A 44 -8.95 -12.36 12.71
CA TYR A 44 -9.54 -11.46 11.73
C TYR A 44 -9.19 -10.01 11.97
N ASN A 45 -8.98 -9.58 13.20
CA ASN A 45 -8.54 -8.23 13.55
C ASN A 45 -7.14 -7.91 13.01
N SER A 46 -6.35 -8.93 12.67
CA SER A 46 -4.98 -8.80 12.18
C SER A 46 -4.85 -9.08 10.68
N ILE A 47 -5.81 -9.79 10.07
CA ILE A 47 -5.76 -10.17 8.64
C ILE A 47 -6.40 -9.11 7.75
N GLN A 48 -7.38 -8.33 8.26
CA GLN A 48 -8.15 -7.35 7.45
C GLN A 48 -7.43 -6.03 7.18
N LYS A 49 -6.22 -5.82 7.73
CA LYS A 49 -5.44 -4.62 7.46
C LYS A 49 -4.22 -5.00 6.63
N ASP A 50 -4.05 -4.33 5.51
CA ASP A 50 -2.87 -4.44 4.66
C ASP A 50 -1.59 -4.52 5.48
N TYR A 51 -0.76 -5.52 5.18
CA TYR A 51 0.50 -5.79 5.84
C TYR A 51 1.48 -4.62 5.69
N GLN A 52 1.34 -3.59 6.50
CA GLN A 52 2.43 -2.65 6.75
C GLN A 52 2.95 -2.87 8.18
N TYR A 53 4.19 -3.27 8.28
CA TYR A 53 4.93 -3.56 9.53
C TYR A 53 5.00 -2.36 10.51
N THR A 54 4.44 -1.22 10.16
CA THR A 54 4.51 0.04 10.89
C THR A 54 3.34 0.31 11.84
N ASP A 55 2.24 -0.45 11.77
CA ASP A 55 1.09 -0.25 12.67
C ASP A 55 1.26 -1.07 13.98
N SER A 56 2.25 -0.66 14.78
CA SER A 56 2.58 -1.30 16.07
C SER A 56 1.51 -1.15 17.16
N ASN A 57 0.51 -0.27 17.00
CA ASN A 57 -0.41 0.06 18.06
C ASN A 57 -1.71 -0.76 18.11
N ASN A 58 -1.98 -1.65 17.14
CA ASN A 58 -3.29 -2.27 16.99
C ASN A 58 -3.30 -3.80 16.91
N ARG A 59 -2.17 -4.46 17.06
CA ARG A 59 -2.11 -5.92 17.06
C ARG A 59 -2.17 -6.45 18.49
N ASN A 60 -3.23 -7.19 18.78
CA ASN A 60 -3.27 -7.98 20.00
C ASN A 60 -2.22 -9.09 19.87
N LEU A 61 -1.29 -9.19 20.84
CA LEU A 61 -0.26 -10.23 20.92
C LEU A 61 -0.85 -11.63 20.75
N TYR A 62 -2.02 -11.89 21.35
CA TYR A 62 -2.74 -13.14 21.21
C TYR A 62 -3.12 -13.47 19.76
N SER A 63 -3.66 -12.49 19.02
CA SER A 63 -4.01 -12.68 17.61
C SER A 63 -2.79 -12.97 16.74
N SER A 64 -1.69 -12.25 16.97
CA SER A 64 -0.44 -12.44 16.22
C SER A 64 0.16 -13.82 16.46
N THR A 65 0.16 -14.31 17.71
CA THR A 65 0.66 -15.66 18.02
C THR A 65 -0.25 -16.76 17.48
N LYS A 66 -1.58 -16.54 17.40
CA LYS A 66 -2.51 -17.48 16.78
C LYS A 66 -2.29 -17.58 15.26
N ILE A 67 -2.07 -16.47 14.57
CA ILE A 67 -1.72 -16.47 13.12
C ILE A 67 -0.41 -17.23 12.90
N ALA A 68 0.61 -16.97 13.70
CA ALA A 68 1.88 -17.68 13.58
C ALA A 68 1.70 -19.20 13.78
N ALA A 69 0.85 -19.60 14.71
CA ALA A 69 0.52 -21.01 14.92
C ALA A 69 -0.30 -21.63 13.78
N GLU A 70 -1.25 -20.91 13.18
CA GLU A 70 -1.95 -21.33 11.95
C GLU A 70 -0.96 -21.58 10.80
N ASN A 71 0.03 -20.70 10.62
CA ASN A 71 1.08 -20.86 9.63
C ASN A 71 1.97 -22.09 9.88
N LEU A 72 2.27 -22.42 11.15
CA LEU A 72 2.99 -23.65 11.50
C LEU A 72 2.18 -24.89 11.11
N VAL A 73 0.88 -24.92 11.40
CA VAL A 73 -0.02 -26.02 10.99
C VAL A 73 -0.01 -26.18 9.47
N TYR A 74 -0.21 -25.09 8.73
CA TYR A 74 -0.21 -25.09 7.27
C TYR A 74 1.10 -25.63 6.69
N ASN A 75 2.23 -25.10 7.16
CA ASN A 75 3.55 -25.52 6.64
C ASN A 75 3.86 -27.00 6.96
N PHE A 76 3.54 -27.44 8.16
CA PHE A 76 3.75 -28.84 8.54
C PHE A 76 2.86 -29.78 7.71
N SER A 77 1.57 -29.46 7.58
CA SER A 77 0.60 -30.23 6.79
C SER A 77 0.99 -30.31 5.32
N SER A 78 1.35 -29.20 4.70
CA SER A 78 1.76 -29.15 3.30
C SER A 78 3.01 -29.97 3.03
N LYS A 79 4.02 -29.88 3.90
CA LYS A 79 5.27 -30.66 3.76
C LYS A 79 5.08 -32.18 3.95
N LYS A 80 4.08 -32.58 4.71
CA LYS A 80 3.82 -33.99 5.05
C LYS A 80 2.62 -34.57 4.28
N ASN A 81 1.96 -33.77 3.46
CA ASN A 81 0.73 -34.11 2.76
C ASN A 81 -0.37 -34.67 3.70
N ILE A 82 -0.52 -34.05 4.87
CA ILE A 82 -1.51 -34.42 5.89
C ILE A 82 -2.66 -33.41 5.81
N PRO A 83 -3.91 -33.85 5.67
CA PRO A 83 -5.06 -32.94 5.64
C PRO A 83 -5.21 -32.21 6.99
N PHE A 84 -5.58 -30.91 6.92
CA PHE A 84 -5.78 -30.10 8.10
C PHE A 84 -7.08 -29.32 8.08
N LEU A 85 -7.55 -29.01 9.29
CA LEU A 85 -8.64 -28.10 9.57
C LEU A 85 -8.22 -27.11 10.66
N ILE A 86 -8.25 -25.82 10.33
CA ILE A 86 -8.09 -24.75 11.31
C ILE A 86 -9.48 -24.22 11.67
N MET A 87 -9.84 -24.27 12.95
CA MET A 87 -11.12 -23.80 13.47
C MET A 87 -10.93 -22.48 14.19
N ARG A 88 -11.43 -21.38 13.63
CA ARG A 88 -11.45 -20.05 14.25
C ARG A 88 -12.67 -19.93 15.13
N ILE A 89 -12.48 -20.14 16.43
CA ILE A 89 -13.55 -20.16 17.42
C ILE A 89 -13.91 -18.71 17.80
N PHE A 90 -15.21 -18.40 17.78
CA PHE A 90 -15.74 -17.11 18.16
C PHE A 90 -15.89 -16.99 19.68
N ASN A 91 -16.55 -15.95 20.20
CA ASN A 91 -16.54 -15.65 21.63
C ASN A 91 -17.17 -16.78 22.44
N MET A 92 -16.35 -17.65 22.94
CA MET A 92 -16.77 -18.84 23.69
C MET A 92 -17.17 -18.46 25.11
N TYR A 93 -18.25 -19.08 25.60
CA TYR A 93 -18.67 -18.99 26.98
C TYR A 93 -19.02 -20.35 27.58
N SER A 94 -18.99 -20.46 28.91
CA SER A 94 -19.29 -21.70 29.61
C SER A 94 -20.09 -21.43 30.87
N ASN A 95 -20.61 -22.53 31.47
CA ASN A 95 -21.29 -22.49 32.77
C ASN A 95 -20.32 -22.39 33.95
N ASN A 96 -19.03 -22.60 33.74
CA ASN A 96 -18.00 -22.49 34.76
C ASN A 96 -17.58 -21.04 34.92
N ASP A 97 -17.11 -20.64 36.11
CA ASP A 97 -16.63 -19.27 36.40
C ASP A 97 -15.31 -18.97 35.68
N ASP A 98 -15.39 -18.83 34.39
CA ASP A 98 -14.33 -18.33 33.54
C ASP A 98 -14.23 -16.80 33.75
N LYS A 99 -13.20 -16.35 34.46
CA LYS A 99 -12.96 -14.92 34.75
C LYS A 99 -12.61 -14.09 33.52
N PHE A 100 -12.45 -14.71 32.36
CA PHE A 100 -11.91 -14.03 31.16
C PHE A 100 -12.98 -13.70 30.11
N SER A 101 -14.04 -14.51 29.96
CA SER A 101 -15.06 -14.27 28.95
C SER A 101 -15.92 -13.04 29.30
N VAL A 102 -16.41 -12.36 28.24
CA VAL A 102 -17.31 -11.22 28.39
C VAL A 102 -18.60 -11.62 29.10
N ILE A 103 -19.12 -12.80 28.80
CA ILE A 103 -20.35 -13.34 29.41
C ILE A 103 -20.14 -13.58 30.90
N SER A 104 -19.01 -14.15 31.30
CA SER A 104 -18.68 -14.36 32.70
C SER A 104 -18.50 -13.05 33.47
N LYS A 105 -17.92 -12.04 32.84
CA LYS A 105 -17.81 -10.68 33.40
C LYS A 105 -19.17 -10.02 33.60
N LEU A 106 -20.07 -10.15 32.62
CA LEU A 106 -21.45 -9.67 32.75
C LEU A 106 -22.17 -10.38 33.91
N TYR A 107 -22.07 -11.69 33.99
CA TYR A 107 -22.68 -12.46 35.09
C TYR A 107 -22.11 -12.05 36.45
N SER A 108 -20.79 -11.92 36.55
CA SER A 108 -20.13 -11.48 37.78
C SER A 108 -20.56 -10.06 38.19
N ALA A 109 -20.69 -9.15 37.23
CA ALA A 109 -21.12 -7.76 37.50
C ALA A 109 -22.56 -7.68 38.02
N ILE A 110 -23.47 -8.58 37.61
CA ILE A 110 -24.82 -8.68 38.12
C ILE A 110 -24.81 -9.01 39.65
N ASN A 111 -23.93 -9.93 40.01
CA ASN A 111 -23.89 -10.46 41.39
C ASN A 111 -23.08 -9.59 42.35
N SER A 112 -22.01 -8.95 41.88
CA SER A 112 -21.09 -8.17 42.73
C SER A 112 -21.31 -6.65 42.70
N LYS A 113 -22.20 -6.15 41.82
CA LYS A 113 -22.42 -4.71 41.56
C LYS A 113 -21.14 -3.92 41.19
N ASN A 114 -20.09 -4.62 40.78
CA ASN A 114 -18.84 -3.99 40.35
C ASN A 114 -19.07 -3.14 39.09
N GLU A 115 -18.24 -2.09 38.91
CA GLU A 115 -18.28 -1.23 37.73
C GLU A 115 -17.96 -2.05 36.45
N LEU A 116 -18.90 -2.06 35.53
CA LEU A 116 -18.75 -2.66 34.20
C LEU A 116 -18.36 -1.60 33.17
N LYS A 117 -17.14 -1.70 32.67
CA LYS A 117 -16.63 -0.77 31.62
C LYS A 117 -17.03 -1.28 30.24
N LEU A 118 -17.90 -0.55 29.55
CA LEU A 118 -18.31 -0.85 28.20
C LEU A 118 -17.52 -0.01 27.19
N PHE A 119 -16.57 -0.64 26.51
CA PHE A 119 -15.83 -0.03 25.43
C PHE A 119 -16.74 0.11 24.19
N ASN A 120 -16.51 1.18 23.39
CA ASN A 120 -17.36 1.55 22.27
C ASN A 120 -18.86 1.58 22.64
N ARG A 121 -19.16 2.07 23.86
CA ARG A 121 -20.51 2.15 24.43
C ARG A 121 -21.31 0.83 24.44
N GLY A 122 -20.65 -0.31 24.17
CA GLY A 122 -21.28 -1.62 24.08
C GLY A 122 -21.91 -1.93 22.71
N GLU A 123 -21.66 -1.12 21.70
CA GLU A 123 -22.24 -1.24 20.36
C GLU A 123 -21.64 -2.38 19.50
N ASN A 124 -20.50 -2.95 19.94
CA ASN A 124 -19.85 -4.02 19.19
C ASN A 124 -20.72 -5.28 19.16
N VAL A 125 -20.92 -5.83 17.96
CA VAL A 125 -21.67 -7.08 17.73
C VAL A 125 -20.73 -8.28 17.87
N ARG A 126 -21.10 -9.26 18.67
CA ARG A 126 -20.30 -10.48 18.90
C ARG A 126 -21.15 -11.72 18.77
N ASP A 127 -20.58 -12.75 18.12
CA ASP A 127 -21.16 -14.09 18.09
C ASP A 127 -20.68 -14.86 19.31
N PHE A 128 -21.61 -15.33 20.14
CA PHE A 128 -21.35 -16.07 21.37
C PHE A 128 -21.71 -17.54 21.22
N ILE A 129 -20.74 -18.44 21.39
CA ILE A 129 -20.95 -19.89 21.30
C ILE A 129 -20.64 -20.57 22.64
N HIS A 130 -21.52 -21.49 23.03
CA HIS A 130 -21.29 -22.26 24.27
C HIS A 130 -20.20 -23.32 24.07
N VAL A 131 -19.30 -23.49 25.05
CA VAL A 131 -18.16 -24.43 24.97
C VAL A 131 -18.57 -25.86 24.59
N LYS A 132 -19.71 -26.36 25.10
CA LYS A 132 -20.22 -27.70 24.75
C LYS A 132 -20.59 -27.80 23.27
N ASP A 133 -20.97 -26.69 22.62
CA ASP A 133 -21.31 -26.70 21.22
C ASP A 133 -20.04 -26.61 20.37
N VAL A 134 -19.01 -25.91 20.83
CA VAL A 134 -17.66 -25.95 20.22
C VAL A 134 -17.16 -27.42 20.21
N VAL A 135 -17.28 -28.11 21.31
CA VAL A 135 -16.87 -29.54 21.41
C VAL A 135 -17.65 -30.42 20.44
N LYS A 136 -18.95 -30.16 20.23
CA LYS A 136 -19.74 -30.91 19.23
C LYS A 136 -19.19 -30.69 17.81
N VAL A 137 -18.88 -29.45 17.45
CA VAL A 137 -18.30 -29.12 16.14
C VAL A 137 -16.95 -29.78 15.95
N ILE A 138 -16.08 -29.73 16.97
CA ILE A 138 -14.78 -30.41 16.96
C ILE A 138 -14.96 -31.91 16.73
N ASN A 139 -15.84 -32.56 17.49
CA ASN A 139 -16.10 -34.01 17.38
C ASN A 139 -16.65 -34.40 16.00
N PHE A 140 -17.49 -33.57 15.39
CA PHE A 140 -17.96 -33.78 14.04
C PHE A 140 -16.80 -33.86 13.06
N PHE A 141 -15.92 -32.83 13.03
CA PHE A 141 -14.79 -32.81 12.11
C PHE A 141 -13.70 -33.86 12.40
N ILE A 142 -13.55 -34.29 13.65
CA ILE A 142 -12.66 -35.41 13.97
C ILE A 142 -13.16 -36.70 13.33
N LYS A 143 -14.47 -36.91 13.27
CA LYS A 143 -15.10 -38.11 12.68
C LYS A 143 -15.21 -38.05 11.15
N GLU A 144 -15.15 -36.89 10.56
CA GLU A 144 -15.25 -36.69 9.10
C GLU A 144 -14.10 -37.43 8.40
N LYS A 145 -14.43 -38.34 7.46
CA LYS A 145 -13.44 -39.19 6.77
C LYS A 145 -12.66 -38.39 5.71
N GLU A 146 -13.33 -37.51 4.98
CA GLU A 146 -12.77 -36.71 3.87
C GLU A 146 -12.56 -35.27 4.29
N LEU A 147 -11.60 -35.01 5.15
CA LEU A 147 -11.26 -33.68 5.56
C LEU A 147 -10.48 -32.97 4.44
N LYS A 148 -11.05 -31.91 3.87
CA LYS A 148 -10.32 -31.02 2.94
C LYS A 148 -9.56 -29.95 3.72
N ASN A 149 -8.37 -29.59 3.25
CA ASN A 149 -7.60 -28.47 3.82
C ASN A 149 -8.45 -27.21 3.85
N SER A 150 -8.75 -26.70 5.03
CA SER A 150 -9.69 -25.60 5.16
C SER A 150 -9.57 -24.87 6.49
N ILE A 151 -10.12 -23.66 6.50
CA ILE A 151 -10.30 -22.84 7.71
C ILE A 151 -11.79 -22.67 7.90
N TYR A 152 -12.29 -22.97 9.10
CA TYR A 152 -13.69 -22.84 9.47
C TYR A 152 -13.90 -21.90 10.64
N ASP A 153 -14.93 -21.06 10.51
CA ASP A 153 -15.45 -20.29 11.61
C ASP A 153 -16.35 -21.18 12.49
N VAL A 154 -16.10 -21.14 13.79
CA VAL A 154 -16.88 -21.88 14.78
C VAL A 154 -17.60 -20.89 15.69
N GLY A 155 -18.82 -20.57 15.33
CA GLY A 155 -19.74 -19.67 16.03
C GLY A 155 -21.18 -20.13 15.79
N VAL A 156 -22.14 -19.37 16.30
CA VAL A 156 -23.59 -19.63 16.14
C VAL A 156 -24.13 -19.07 14.83
N GLY A 157 -23.39 -18.15 14.21
CA GLY A 157 -23.83 -17.42 13.02
C GLY A 157 -24.78 -16.24 13.33
N ARG A 158 -24.96 -15.92 14.60
CA ARG A 158 -25.80 -14.82 15.07
C ARG A 158 -25.05 -13.99 16.09
N GLY A 159 -25.01 -12.68 15.86
CA GLY A 159 -24.34 -11.76 16.76
C GLY A 159 -25.31 -11.05 17.69
N THR A 160 -24.78 -10.55 18.80
CA THR A 160 -25.52 -9.75 19.77
C THR A 160 -24.66 -8.56 20.18
N LYS A 161 -25.22 -7.37 20.27
CA LYS A 161 -24.57 -6.22 20.88
C LYS A 161 -24.51 -6.38 22.39
N LEU A 162 -23.39 -5.99 23.00
CA LEU A 162 -23.28 -6.05 24.45
C LEU A 162 -24.29 -5.13 25.16
N ILE A 163 -24.60 -3.98 24.57
CA ILE A 163 -25.58 -3.05 25.13
C ILE A 163 -27.00 -3.66 25.09
N ASP A 164 -27.40 -4.24 23.97
CA ASP A 164 -28.71 -4.90 23.83
C ASP A 164 -28.86 -6.07 24.80
N LEU A 165 -27.78 -6.85 24.97
CA LEU A 165 -27.72 -7.95 25.94
C LEU A 165 -27.90 -7.44 27.36
N ILE A 166 -27.27 -6.34 27.76
CA ILE A 166 -27.40 -5.72 29.08
C ILE A 166 -28.80 -5.17 29.29
N GLU A 167 -29.40 -4.53 28.29
CA GLU A 167 -30.74 -4.00 28.34
C GLU A 167 -31.78 -5.11 28.52
N SER A 168 -31.64 -6.22 27.78
CA SER A 168 -32.54 -7.37 27.88
C SER A 168 -32.44 -8.09 29.23
N ILE A 169 -31.26 -8.09 29.87
CA ILE A 169 -31.07 -8.61 31.23
C ILE A 169 -31.64 -7.65 32.30
N GLY A 170 -31.66 -6.36 31.99
CA GLY A 170 -32.11 -5.26 32.87
C GLY A 170 -30.97 -4.35 33.27
N SER A 171 -30.85 -3.21 32.62
CA SER A 171 -29.74 -2.24 32.79
C SER A 171 -29.55 -1.75 34.22
N LYS A 172 -30.64 -1.62 35.02
CA LYS A 172 -30.60 -1.24 36.42
C LYS A 172 -29.84 -2.19 37.35
N LYS A 173 -29.54 -3.41 36.86
CA LYS A 173 -28.75 -4.43 37.62
C LYS A 173 -27.25 -4.22 37.51
N PHE A 174 -26.80 -3.32 36.62
CA PHE A 174 -25.41 -3.10 36.34
C PHE A 174 -24.97 -1.68 36.75
N ASN A 175 -23.79 -1.59 37.32
CA ASN A 175 -23.09 -0.32 37.47
C ASN A 175 -22.25 -0.10 36.20
N ILE A 176 -22.80 0.66 35.20
CA ILE A 176 -22.22 0.75 33.85
C ILE A 176 -21.48 2.06 33.70
N LYS A 177 -20.20 1.95 33.30
CA LYS A 177 -19.41 3.08 32.79
C LYS A 177 -19.19 2.92 31.28
N LYS A 178 -19.88 3.76 30.49
CA LYS A 178 -19.72 3.80 29.05
C LYS A 178 -18.42 4.55 28.72
N ILE A 179 -17.48 3.89 28.02
CA ILE A 179 -16.21 4.46 27.62
C ILE A 179 -16.24 4.68 26.11
N GLN A 180 -15.96 5.91 25.68
CA GLN A 180 -15.94 6.31 24.26
C GLN A 180 -14.60 5.96 23.58
N LYS A 181 -13.71 5.21 24.21
CA LYS A 181 -12.42 4.86 23.65
C LYS A 181 -12.60 3.88 22.50
N VAL A 182 -12.30 4.33 21.28
CA VAL A 182 -12.21 3.49 20.11
C VAL A 182 -11.04 2.53 20.31
N ILE A 183 -11.34 1.29 20.67
CA ILE A 183 -10.41 0.21 20.53
C ILE A 183 -10.58 -0.26 19.10
N ASN A 184 -9.49 -0.42 18.34
CA ASN A 184 -9.50 -0.93 16.97
C ASN A 184 -9.84 -2.43 16.95
N GLU A 185 -11.02 -2.77 17.43
CA GLU A 185 -11.63 -4.09 17.29
C GLU A 185 -12.64 -4.03 16.15
N THR A 186 -12.83 -5.15 15.46
CA THR A 186 -13.91 -5.28 14.49
C THR A 186 -15.24 -5.03 15.19
N ASP A 187 -16.05 -4.10 14.67
CA ASP A 187 -17.32 -3.74 15.27
C ASP A 187 -18.32 -4.88 15.20
N VAL A 188 -18.16 -5.76 14.21
CA VAL A 188 -19.00 -6.96 13.99
C VAL A 188 -18.11 -8.19 13.85
N SER A 189 -18.37 -9.21 14.66
CA SER A 189 -17.66 -10.49 14.66
C SER A 189 -18.68 -11.63 14.76
N ILE A 190 -19.13 -12.12 13.59
CA ILE A 190 -20.12 -13.21 13.46
C ILE A 190 -19.52 -14.28 12.55
N ALA A 191 -19.67 -15.56 12.94
CA ALA A 191 -19.18 -16.70 12.20
C ALA A 191 -19.83 -16.83 10.82
N LYS A 192 -19.03 -17.10 9.80
CA LYS A 192 -19.46 -17.28 8.40
C LYS A 192 -19.12 -18.70 7.96
N ASN A 193 -20.06 -19.62 8.04
CA ASN A 193 -19.80 -20.97 7.61
C ASN A 193 -21.08 -21.69 7.13
N LYS A 194 -21.01 -22.39 6.01
CA LYS A 194 -22.09 -23.20 5.45
C LYS A 194 -22.57 -24.36 6.35
N TYR A 195 -21.79 -24.75 7.34
CA TYR A 195 -22.14 -25.82 8.28
C TYR A 195 -22.89 -25.34 9.51
N LEU A 196 -23.09 -24.02 9.68
CA LEU A 196 -23.82 -23.49 10.84
C LEU A 196 -25.24 -24.05 10.94
N GLU A 197 -25.91 -24.30 9.80
CA GLU A 197 -27.26 -24.88 9.75
C GLU A 197 -27.33 -26.33 10.20
N THR A 198 -26.20 -27.06 10.17
CA THR A 198 -26.11 -28.47 10.55
C THR A 198 -26.22 -28.68 12.05
N PHE A 199 -25.97 -27.64 12.85
CA PHE A 199 -25.91 -27.74 14.31
C PHE A 199 -27.04 -26.98 14.99
N LYS A 200 -27.69 -27.66 15.98
CA LYS A 200 -28.59 -26.98 16.94
C LYS A 200 -27.74 -26.44 18.09
N PHE A 201 -27.46 -25.15 18.07
CA PHE A 201 -26.67 -24.49 19.12
C PHE A 201 -27.53 -24.09 20.32
N ARG A 202 -26.90 -24.01 21.51
CA ARG A 202 -27.51 -23.50 22.73
C ARG A 202 -27.73 -22.01 22.58
N LYS A 203 -28.93 -21.59 22.98
CA LYS A 203 -29.30 -20.15 22.93
C LYS A 203 -28.72 -19.42 24.12
N LEU A 204 -28.20 -18.21 23.90
CA LEU A 204 -27.58 -17.35 24.93
C LEU A 204 -28.60 -16.92 25.99
N GLU A 205 -29.87 -16.70 25.58
CA GLU A 205 -30.99 -16.37 26.50
C GLU A 205 -31.17 -17.41 27.59
N ASN A 206 -31.07 -18.70 27.21
CA ASN A 206 -31.25 -19.80 28.15
C ASN A 206 -30.16 -19.81 29.23
N PHE A 207 -28.94 -19.38 28.89
CA PHE A 207 -27.89 -19.25 29.89
C PHE A 207 -28.23 -18.21 30.95
N PHE A 208 -28.69 -17.03 30.57
CA PHE A 208 -29.08 -15.99 31.52
C PHE A 208 -30.38 -16.33 32.25
N ALA A 209 -31.36 -16.95 31.58
CA ALA A 209 -32.60 -17.39 32.22
C ALA A 209 -32.35 -18.38 33.35
N THR A 210 -31.45 -19.36 33.15
CA THR A 210 -31.10 -20.38 34.19
C THR A 210 -30.25 -19.81 35.31
N LYS A 211 -29.32 -18.90 35.02
CA LYS A 211 -28.35 -18.37 35.98
C LYS A 211 -28.87 -17.17 36.79
N THR A 212 -29.77 -16.37 36.24
CA THR A 212 -30.23 -15.15 36.88
C THR A 212 -31.69 -15.15 37.29
N LYS A 213 -32.40 -16.26 37.14
CA LYS A 213 -33.86 -16.40 37.37
C LYS A 213 -34.71 -15.35 36.62
N LEU A 214 -34.18 -14.86 35.47
CA LEU A 214 -34.90 -13.93 34.61
C LEU A 214 -35.89 -14.72 33.76
N LYS A 215 -37.14 -14.20 33.64
CA LYS A 215 -38.09 -14.69 32.63
C LYS A 215 -37.53 -14.42 31.23
N ASN A 216 -37.80 -15.32 30.26
CA ASN A 216 -37.39 -15.12 28.88
C ASN A 216 -37.72 -13.70 28.43
N LYS A 217 -36.68 -12.97 28.07
CA LYS A 217 -36.84 -11.68 27.42
C LYS A 217 -36.35 -11.82 25.99
N ASP A 218 -36.96 -11.09 25.08
CA ASP A 218 -36.57 -11.08 23.67
C ASP A 218 -35.16 -10.49 23.54
N PHE A 219 -34.20 -11.34 23.13
CA PHE A 219 -32.85 -10.93 22.81
C PHE A 219 -32.81 -10.52 21.34
N THR A 220 -32.22 -9.37 21.08
CA THR A 220 -31.99 -8.90 19.71
C THR A 220 -30.78 -9.65 19.13
N TYR A 221 -31.01 -10.39 18.06
CA TYR A 221 -29.97 -11.08 17.31
C TYR A 221 -29.73 -10.41 15.98
N TYR A 222 -28.47 -10.38 15.58
CA TYR A 222 -28.02 -9.95 14.27
C TYR A 222 -27.57 -11.21 13.52
N ASP A 223 -28.20 -11.47 12.36
CA ASP A 223 -27.86 -12.62 11.53
C ASP A 223 -26.69 -12.32 10.57
N GLN A 224 -26.33 -13.32 9.80
CA GLN A 224 -25.22 -13.23 8.86
C GLN A 224 -25.49 -12.24 7.73
N ASP A 225 -26.75 -12.13 7.28
CA ASP A 225 -27.14 -11.20 6.23
C ASP A 225 -27.06 -9.76 6.72
N THR A 226 -27.51 -9.52 7.96
CA THR A 226 -27.36 -8.22 8.62
C THR A 226 -25.89 -7.86 8.83
N SER A 227 -25.04 -8.84 9.20
CA SER A 227 -23.58 -8.63 9.33
C SER A 227 -22.92 -8.38 7.98
N ASN A 228 -23.34 -9.03 6.91
CA ASN A 228 -22.84 -8.79 5.57
C ASN A 228 -23.18 -7.37 5.10
N ILE A 229 -24.41 -6.90 5.37
CA ILE A 229 -24.79 -5.52 5.09
C ILE A 229 -23.95 -4.54 5.92
N LEU A 230 -23.69 -4.84 7.19
CA LEU A 230 -22.87 -4.01 8.08
C LEU A 230 -21.39 -4.02 7.68
N GLN A 231 -20.82 -5.17 7.31
CA GLN A 231 -19.43 -5.30 6.81
C GLN A 231 -19.28 -4.68 5.42
N ASP A 232 -20.24 -4.87 4.52
CA ASP A 232 -20.21 -4.31 3.16
C ASP A 232 -20.25 -2.77 3.17
N ILE A 233 -20.83 -2.15 4.18
CA ILE A 233 -20.85 -0.68 4.31
C ILE A 233 -19.56 -0.15 4.97
N ILE A 234 -18.93 -0.89 5.86
CA ILE A 234 -17.74 -0.42 6.62
C ILE A 234 -16.47 -0.39 5.78
N ASP A 235 -16.27 -1.36 4.88
CA ASP A 235 -15.04 -1.50 4.09
C ASP A 235 -15.20 -1.15 2.60
N ASP A 236 -16.44 -1.03 2.11
CA ASP A 236 -16.73 -0.80 0.71
C ASP A 236 -16.66 0.69 0.33
N TYR A 237 -16.48 0.92 -0.96
CA TYR A 237 -16.56 2.24 -1.56
C TYR A 237 -18.02 2.61 -1.86
N ILE A 238 -18.36 3.87 -1.62
CA ILE A 238 -19.60 4.49 -2.05
C ILE A 238 -19.26 5.50 -3.13
N ILE A 239 -20.00 5.47 -4.24
CA ILE A 239 -19.77 6.38 -5.37
C ILE A 239 -20.92 7.39 -5.45
N TYR A 240 -20.62 8.67 -5.22
CA TYR A 240 -21.56 9.76 -5.35
C TYR A 240 -21.52 10.33 -6.78
N GLY A 241 -22.57 10.09 -7.53
CA GLY A 241 -22.74 10.39 -8.95
C GLY A 241 -22.85 9.13 -9.79
N THR A 242 -23.96 9.00 -10.54
CA THR A 242 -24.27 7.86 -11.42
C THR A 242 -23.99 8.12 -12.90
N GLY A 243 -23.40 9.29 -13.23
CA GLY A 243 -23.01 9.68 -14.59
C GLY A 243 -21.80 8.88 -15.11
N ASN A 244 -21.30 9.25 -16.30
CA ASN A 244 -20.16 8.56 -16.93
C ASN A 244 -18.93 8.45 -16.02
N ALA A 245 -18.64 9.47 -15.23
CA ALA A 245 -17.56 9.45 -14.26
C ALA A 245 -17.77 8.37 -13.19
N GLY A 246 -18.96 8.29 -12.59
CA GLY A 246 -19.29 7.27 -11.61
C GLY A 246 -19.21 5.85 -12.17
N LYS A 247 -19.65 5.64 -13.43
CA LYS A 247 -19.52 4.36 -14.12
C LYS A 247 -18.06 3.96 -14.34
N GLN A 248 -17.22 4.89 -14.76
CA GLN A 248 -15.78 4.64 -14.92
C GLN A 248 -15.09 4.31 -13.57
N VAL A 249 -15.43 5.04 -12.51
CA VAL A 249 -14.93 4.73 -11.15
C VAL A 249 -15.32 3.34 -10.72
N TYR A 250 -16.59 2.97 -10.90
CA TYR A 250 -17.09 1.65 -10.57
C TYR A 250 -16.30 0.54 -11.26
N GLN A 251 -16.14 0.62 -12.59
CA GLN A 251 -15.40 -0.38 -13.36
C GLN A 251 -13.95 -0.53 -12.88
N ARG A 252 -13.32 0.56 -12.46
CA ARG A 252 -11.94 0.57 -11.99
C ARG A 252 -11.76 0.04 -10.58
N LEU A 253 -12.68 0.36 -9.67
CA LEU A 253 -12.66 -0.22 -8.33
C LEU A 253 -12.86 -1.74 -8.42
N LEU A 254 -13.75 -2.20 -9.30
CA LEU A 254 -13.95 -3.63 -9.60
C LEU A 254 -12.70 -4.30 -10.16
N ALA A 255 -12.01 -3.66 -11.12
CA ALA A 255 -10.75 -4.16 -11.68
C ALA A 255 -9.62 -4.28 -10.64
N GLN A 256 -9.74 -3.59 -9.51
CA GLN A 256 -8.82 -3.67 -8.37
C GLN A 256 -9.34 -4.57 -7.25
N ASN A 257 -10.38 -5.38 -7.51
CA ASN A 257 -11.06 -6.24 -6.53
C ASN A 257 -11.60 -5.48 -5.31
N LEU A 258 -11.88 -4.17 -5.46
CA LEU A 258 -12.49 -3.36 -4.41
C LEU A 258 -14.00 -3.45 -4.50
N LYS A 259 -14.64 -3.61 -3.35
CA LYS A 259 -16.09 -3.73 -3.28
C LYS A 259 -16.76 -2.36 -3.25
N ILE A 260 -17.88 -2.24 -3.94
CA ILE A 260 -18.73 -1.07 -3.94
C ILE A 260 -20.10 -1.47 -3.39
N SER A 261 -20.57 -0.77 -2.36
CA SER A 261 -21.85 -1.06 -1.73
C SER A 261 -23.01 -0.51 -2.53
N PHE A 262 -22.99 0.78 -2.86
CA PHE A 262 -24.07 1.43 -3.61
C PHE A 262 -23.61 2.74 -4.24
N PHE A 263 -24.46 3.28 -5.11
CA PHE A 263 -24.31 4.61 -5.68
C PHE A 263 -25.18 5.62 -4.93
N VAL A 264 -24.79 6.89 -4.99
CA VAL A 264 -25.57 8.02 -4.49
C VAL A 264 -25.83 8.98 -5.65
N ASP A 265 -27.05 9.43 -5.80
CA ASP A 265 -27.39 10.48 -6.78
C ASP A 265 -28.54 11.33 -6.26
N ASP A 266 -28.47 12.66 -6.42
CA ASP A 266 -29.51 13.59 -6.00
C ASP A 266 -30.64 13.72 -7.02
N ASP A 267 -30.45 13.22 -8.24
CA ASP A 267 -31.50 13.15 -9.25
C ASP A 267 -32.55 12.09 -8.83
N TYR A 268 -33.74 12.55 -8.46
CA TYR A 268 -34.83 11.69 -7.99
C TYR A 268 -35.25 10.62 -9.00
N LYS A 269 -35.05 10.85 -10.31
CA LYS A 269 -35.37 9.88 -11.38
C LYS A 269 -34.43 8.67 -11.37
N LYS A 270 -33.27 8.81 -10.79
CA LYS A 270 -32.24 7.75 -10.69
C LYS A 270 -32.28 7.02 -9.36
N GLN A 271 -32.87 7.64 -8.33
CA GLN A 271 -32.98 7.04 -7.01
C GLN A 271 -33.87 5.78 -7.04
N ASN A 272 -33.58 4.85 -6.14
CA ASN A 272 -34.22 3.52 -6.05
C ASN A 272 -34.04 2.63 -7.30
N SER A 273 -33.26 3.07 -8.29
CA SER A 273 -32.86 2.23 -9.43
C SER A 273 -31.61 1.38 -9.07
N LYS A 274 -31.24 0.48 -9.98
CA LYS A 274 -29.97 -0.27 -9.88
C LYS A 274 -29.03 0.13 -11.02
N LEU A 275 -27.77 0.43 -10.68
CA LEU A 275 -26.68 0.62 -11.63
C LEU A 275 -25.61 -0.45 -11.36
N PHE A 276 -25.28 -1.29 -12.36
CA PHE A 276 -24.39 -2.46 -12.21
C PHE A 276 -24.79 -3.39 -11.03
N ASN A 277 -26.09 -3.66 -10.89
CA ASN A 277 -26.67 -4.42 -9.78
C ASN A 277 -26.48 -3.82 -8.38
N LYS A 278 -26.02 -2.57 -8.28
CA LYS A 278 -25.89 -1.82 -7.02
C LYS A 278 -27.03 -0.80 -6.92
N LYS A 279 -27.62 -0.68 -5.72
CA LYS A 279 -28.73 0.27 -5.44
C LYS A 279 -28.22 1.70 -5.59
N VAL A 280 -29.04 2.58 -6.15
CA VAL A 280 -28.83 4.04 -6.16
C VAL A 280 -29.69 4.65 -5.07
N ILE A 281 -29.05 5.30 -4.10
CA ILE A 281 -29.71 5.95 -2.95
C ILE A 281 -29.61 7.48 -3.04
N SER A 282 -30.40 8.19 -2.24
CA SER A 282 -30.30 9.65 -2.11
C SER A 282 -29.20 10.08 -1.14
N SER A 283 -28.72 11.34 -1.25
CA SER A 283 -27.81 11.92 -0.25
C SER A 283 -28.41 11.97 1.16
N LYS A 284 -29.75 12.11 1.28
CA LYS A 284 -30.46 12.05 2.57
C LYS A 284 -30.38 10.65 3.18
N GLU A 285 -30.57 9.60 2.36
CA GLU A 285 -30.44 8.20 2.80
C GLU A 285 -28.99 7.88 3.17
N LEU A 286 -28.01 8.38 2.40
CA LEU A 286 -26.58 8.28 2.78
C LEU A 286 -26.30 8.95 4.13
N LEU A 287 -26.83 10.15 4.37
CA LEU A 287 -26.63 10.85 5.63
C LEU A 287 -27.26 10.09 6.82
N TYR A 288 -28.43 9.50 6.62
CA TYR A 288 -29.04 8.63 7.64
C TYR A 288 -28.15 7.42 7.93
N LEU A 289 -27.70 6.72 6.88
CA LEU A 289 -26.82 5.57 7.00
C LEU A 289 -25.49 5.93 7.68
N SER A 290 -24.90 7.09 7.35
CA SER A 290 -23.65 7.54 7.93
C SER A 290 -23.73 7.93 9.41
N LYS A 291 -24.91 8.27 9.91
CA LYS A 291 -25.16 8.50 11.34
C LYS A 291 -25.29 7.19 12.13
N VAL A 292 -25.71 6.13 11.50
CA VAL A 292 -25.95 4.82 12.11
C VAL A 292 -24.74 3.88 11.97
N LYS A 293 -23.88 4.13 10.98
CA LYS A 293 -22.75 3.26 10.58
C LYS A 293 -21.51 4.07 10.24
N ILE A 294 -20.33 3.51 10.49
CA ILE A 294 -19.07 4.12 10.05
C ILE A 294 -18.86 3.76 8.58
N ILE A 295 -18.93 4.75 7.70
CA ILE A 295 -18.61 4.62 6.28
C ILE A 295 -17.16 5.03 6.08
N LYS A 296 -16.34 4.14 5.50
CA LYS A 296 -14.91 4.44 5.32
C LYS A 296 -14.64 5.32 4.10
N ASN A 297 -15.26 5.02 2.95
CA ASN A 297 -14.84 5.64 1.69
C ASN A 297 -16.02 6.15 0.87
N LEU A 298 -16.06 7.45 0.62
CA LEU A 298 -16.99 8.11 -0.30
C LEU A 298 -16.20 8.75 -1.45
N ILE A 299 -16.50 8.38 -2.68
CA ILE A 299 -15.91 8.97 -3.88
C ILE A 299 -16.94 9.84 -4.57
N ILE A 300 -16.71 11.15 -4.61
CA ILE A 300 -17.54 12.10 -5.34
C ILE A 300 -17.11 12.09 -6.81
N ALA A 301 -17.90 11.40 -7.64
CA ALA A 301 -17.64 11.19 -9.06
C ALA A 301 -18.55 12.09 -9.94
N ILE A 302 -18.60 13.38 -9.60
CA ILE A 302 -19.34 14.42 -10.32
C ILE A 302 -18.35 15.54 -10.71
N PRO A 303 -17.68 15.42 -11.86
CA PRO A 303 -16.61 16.34 -12.26
C PRO A 303 -17.04 17.78 -12.50
N SER A 304 -18.30 17.97 -12.89
CA SER A 304 -18.92 19.28 -13.16
C SER A 304 -19.37 20.01 -11.88
N LEU A 305 -19.13 19.43 -10.70
CA LEU A 305 -19.54 20.03 -9.44
C LEU A 305 -18.77 21.30 -9.18
N ASN A 306 -19.47 22.40 -8.89
CA ASN A 306 -18.81 23.64 -8.51
C ASN A 306 -18.22 23.54 -7.09
N GLN A 307 -17.26 24.39 -6.79
CA GLN A 307 -16.54 24.35 -5.50
C GLN A 307 -17.47 24.53 -4.29
N THR A 308 -18.53 25.33 -4.42
CA THR A 308 -19.51 25.57 -3.35
C THR A 308 -20.25 24.28 -3.01
N LYS A 309 -20.77 23.58 -4.04
CA LYS A 309 -21.51 22.33 -3.84
C LYS A 309 -20.61 21.19 -3.37
N LEU A 310 -19.38 21.12 -3.85
CA LEU A 310 -18.38 20.17 -3.36
C LEU A 310 -18.09 20.39 -1.87
N LYS A 311 -17.98 21.64 -1.45
CA LYS A 311 -17.79 22.03 -0.05
C LYS A 311 -18.99 21.62 0.81
N GLU A 312 -20.23 21.89 0.37
CA GLU A 312 -21.44 21.46 1.06
C GLU A 312 -21.51 19.94 1.28
N ILE A 313 -21.23 19.14 0.24
CA ILE A 313 -21.21 17.68 0.35
C ILE A 313 -20.15 17.24 1.36
N ARG A 314 -18.95 17.81 1.28
CA ARG A 314 -17.87 17.49 2.22
C ARG A 314 -18.27 17.86 3.67
N GLU A 315 -18.74 19.07 3.91
CA GLU A 315 -19.17 19.53 5.25
C GLU A 315 -20.28 18.64 5.82
N THR A 316 -21.21 18.19 4.97
CA THR A 316 -22.30 17.32 5.38
C THR A 316 -21.82 15.96 5.87
N PHE A 317 -20.78 15.39 5.23
CA PHE A 317 -20.37 14.01 5.47
C PHE A 317 -19.06 13.85 6.26
N THR A 318 -18.24 14.89 6.40
CA THR A 318 -16.91 14.80 7.06
C THR A 318 -16.99 14.32 8.52
N SER A 319 -18.07 14.60 9.23
CA SER A 319 -18.26 14.12 10.61
C SER A 319 -18.62 12.63 10.71
N TYR A 320 -19.00 12.00 9.60
CA TYR A 320 -19.56 10.65 9.56
C TYR A 320 -18.80 9.68 8.66
N ILE A 321 -18.02 10.19 7.68
CA ILE A 321 -17.32 9.38 6.69
C ILE A 321 -15.81 9.65 6.79
N ASN A 322 -15.00 8.59 6.91
CA ASN A 322 -13.57 8.73 7.19
C ASN A 322 -12.80 9.33 6.00
N ASN A 323 -13.06 8.87 4.79
CA ASN A 323 -12.36 9.30 3.58
C ASN A 323 -13.36 9.81 2.55
N ILE A 324 -13.28 11.09 2.20
CA ILE A 324 -14.09 11.69 1.13
C ILE A 324 -13.17 12.17 0.03
N SER A 325 -13.21 11.50 -1.12
CA SER A 325 -12.40 11.81 -2.31
C SER A 325 -13.26 12.42 -3.40
N HIS A 326 -12.66 13.25 -4.26
CA HIS A 326 -13.33 13.87 -5.41
C HIS A 326 -12.51 13.70 -6.68
N ILE A 327 -13.16 13.48 -7.80
CA ILE A 327 -12.51 13.33 -9.10
C ILE A 327 -12.57 14.65 -9.87
N PRO A 328 -11.43 15.29 -10.15
CA PRO A 328 -11.37 16.54 -10.90
C PRO A 328 -11.83 16.36 -12.37
N LEU A 329 -12.60 17.33 -12.88
CA LEU A 329 -13.11 17.34 -14.27
C LEU A 329 -12.02 17.13 -15.33
N LYS A 330 -10.83 17.69 -15.11
CA LYS A 330 -9.71 17.65 -16.07
C LYS A 330 -9.19 16.23 -16.36
N LYS A 331 -9.35 15.28 -15.42
CA LYS A 331 -8.88 13.91 -15.60
C LYS A 331 -9.85 13.04 -16.41
N ILE A 332 -11.14 13.34 -16.34
CA ILE A 332 -12.17 12.58 -17.07
C ILE A 332 -12.26 13.04 -18.52
N LEU A 333 -12.14 14.36 -18.78
CA LEU A 333 -12.19 14.93 -20.14
C LEU A 333 -11.05 14.46 -21.04
N LYS A 334 -9.96 13.91 -20.46
CA LYS A 334 -8.77 13.47 -21.21
C LYS A 334 -8.68 11.96 -21.43
N ASN A 335 -9.70 11.19 -21.06
CA ASN A 335 -9.61 9.71 -21.04
C ASN A 335 -8.35 9.20 -20.31
N GLU A 336 -7.79 9.97 -19.36
CA GLU A 336 -6.64 9.57 -18.57
C GLU A 336 -7.04 8.46 -17.60
N ILE A 337 -6.16 7.48 -17.41
CA ILE A 337 -6.37 6.40 -16.46
C ILE A 337 -6.39 7.00 -15.05
N ILE A 338 -7.55 6.92 -14.36
CA ILE A 338 -7.70 7.33 -12.95
C ILE A 338 -7.11 6.21 -12.08
N SER A 339 -6.02 6.43 -11.37
CA SER A 339 -5.51 5.50 -10.35
C SER A 339 -6.11 5.82 -8.98
N LEU A 340 -5.99 4.90 -8.01
CA LEU A 340 -6.40 5.21 -6.63
C LEU A 340 -5.61 6.37 -6.03
N SER A 341 -4.37 6.56 -6.46
CA SER A 341 -3.56 7.74 -6.11
C SER A 341 -4.11 9.05 -6.68
N ASP A 342 -4.98 8.99 -7.68
CA ASP A 342 -5.67 10.15 -8.25
C ASP A 342 -6.92 10.56 -7.45
N LEU A 343 -7.38 9.71 -6.56
CA LEU A 343 -8.41 9.98 -5.57
C LEU A 343 -7.85 10.74 -4.35
N ASP A 344 -6.55 11.02 -4.34
CA ASP A 344 -5.94 11.79 -3.28
C ASP A 344 -6.57 13.18 -3.20
N THR A 345 -6.91 13.55 -1.98
CA THR A 345 -7.51 14.84 -1.61
C THR A 345 -6.57 16.03 -1.85
N TYR A 346 -5.37 15.79 -2.38
CA TYR A 346 -4.32 16.78 -2.52
C TYR A 346 -4.04 17.08 -4.00
N ASP A 347 -4.31 18.31 -4.45
CA ASP A 347 -3.82 18.76 -5.77
C ASP A 347 -2.31 19.02 -5.68
N ILE A 348 -1.54 18.13 -6.33
CA ILE A 348 -0.07 18.20 -6.37
C ILE A 348 0.42 19.55 -6.91
N ASN A 349 -0.30 20.12 -7.89
CA ASN A 349 0.06 21.41 -8.48
C ASN A 349 -0.18 22.56 -7.49
N GLU A 350 -1.25 22.50 -6.69
CA GLU A 350 -1.51 23.46 -5.62
C GLU A 350 -0.40 23.42 -4.57
N ILE A 351 0.03 22.21 -4.15
CA ILE A 351 1.12 22.04 -3.17
C ILE A 351 2.44 22.56 -3.69
N LEU A 352 2.76 22.30 -4.98
CA LEU A 352 4.01 22.74 -5.60
C LEU A 352 3.96 24.18 -6.11
N GLY A 353 2.81 24.87 -6.04
CA GLY A 353 2.61 26.21 -6.61
C GLY A 353 2.85 26.24 -8.12
N LYS A 354 2.62 25.14 -8.83
CA LYS A 354 2.88 25.02 -10.28
C LYS A 354 1.58 24.93 -11.07
N LYS A 355 1.53 25.64 -12.21
CA LYS A 355 0.42 25.50 -13.16
C LYS A 355 0.53 24.15 -13.89
N PRO A 356 -0.57 23.40 -14.08
CA PRO A 356 -0.56 22.18 -14.86
C PRO A 356 -0.10 22.46 -16.29
N LYS A 357 0.88 21.71 -16.80
CA LYS A 357 1.31 21.80 -18.19
C LYS A 357 0.40 20.95 -19.07
N THR A 358 0.00 21.50 -20.22
CA THR A 358 -0.70 20.73 -21.24
C THR A 358 0.30 19.86 -21.98
N ILE A 359 0.12 18.54 -21.92
CA ILE A 359 1.01 17.56 -22.55
C ILE A 359 0.48 17.19 -23.94
N ASN A 360 1.28 17.43 -24.97
CA ASN A 360 0.97 17.03 -26.34
C ASN A 360 1.90 15.88 -26.78
N PHE A 361 1.41 14.64 -26.76
CA PHE A 361 2.19 13.47 -27.14
C PHE A 361 2.45 13.34 -28.65
N LYS A 362 1.68 14.02 -29.49
CA LYS A 362 1.87 13.97 -30.96
C LYS A 362 3.26 14.47 -31.39
N ILE A 363 3.91 15.29 -30.55
CA ILE A 363 5.26 15.79 -30.81
C ILE A 363 6.32 14.68 -30.88
N PHE A 364 6.05 13.50 -30.34
CA PHE A 364 6.97 12.35 -30.34
C PHE A 364 6.73 11.38 -31.49
N ASN A 365 5.74 11.63 -32.34
CA ASN A 365 5.39 10.70 -33.43
C ASN A 365 6.56 10.38 -34.34
N LYS A 366 7.42 11.36 -34.64
CA LYS A 366 8.59 11.13 -35.49
C LYS A 366 9.61 10.16 -34.90
N GLU A 367 9.84 10.23 -33.60
CA GLU A 367 10.86 9.44 -32.87
C GLU A 367 10.36 8.10 -32.39
N LEU A 368 9.05 7.99 -32.10
CA LEU A 368 8.48 6.82 -31.41
C LEU A 368 7.53 5.98 -32.29
N ILE A 369 7.14 6.48 -33.49
CA ILE A 369 6.26 5.72 -34.38
C ILE A 369 6.89 4.36 -34.75
N ASN A 370 6.09 3.32 -34.64
CA ASN A 370 6.47 1.94 -34.97
C ASN A 370 7.66 1.38 -34.15
N LYS A 371 8.07 2.06 -33.06
CA LYS A 371 9.18 1.60 -32.19
C LYS A 371 8.70 0.60 -31.15
N ASN A 372 9.53 -0.41 -30.90
CA ASN A 372 9.42 -1.32 -29.77
C ASN A 372 10.32 -0.79 -28.64
N ILE A 373 9.73 -0.47 -27.48
CA ILE A 373 10.41 0.26 -26.41
C ILE A 373 10.49 -0.64 -25.19
N LEU A 374 11.70 -0.83 -24.66
CA LEU A 374 11.95 -1.55 -23.41
C LEU A 374 12.11 -0.56 -22.26
N ILE A 375 11.41 -0.80 -21.14
CA ILE A 375 11.57 -0.07 -19.89
C ILE A 375 12.05 -1.05 -18.83
N THR A 376 13.25 -0.86 -18.30
CA THR A 376 13.73 -1.58 -17.12
C THR A 376 13.33 -0.81 -15.86
N GLY A 377 13.02 -1.50 -14.76
CA GLY A 377 12.38 -0.87 -13.61
C GLY A 377 10.94 -0.47 -13.92
N ALA A 378 10.24 -1.27 -14.72
CA ALA A 378 8.93 -0.97 -15.29
C ALA A 378 7.84 -0.86 -14.22
N ALA A 379 7.94 -1.62 -13.15
CA ALA A 379 6.99 -1.62 -12.05
C ALA A 379 7.22 -0.49 -11.04
N GLY A 380 8.38 0.18 -11.09
CA GLY A 380 8.67 1.37 -10.28
C GLY A 380 7.85 2.59 -10.71
N SER A 381 7.86 3.63 -9.86
CA SER A 381 7.06 4.86 -10.10
C SER A 381 7.33 5.50 -11.47
N ILE A 382 8.61 5.66 -11.86
CA ILE A 382 8.98 6.27 -13.16
C ILE A 382 8.65 5.32 -14.31
N GLY A 383 9.05 4.03 -14.19
CA GLY A 383 8.87 3.05 -15.25
C GLY A 383 7.41 2.82 -15.59
N SER A 384 6.55 2.64 -14.59
CA SER A 384 5.12 2.43 -14.80
C SER A 384 4.45 3.67 -15.42
N GLN A 385 4.85 4.86 -15.00
CA GLN A 385 4.33 6.10 -15.59
C GLN A 385 4.82 6.33 -17.02
N LEU A 386 6.06 5.95 -17.34
CA LEU A 386 6.55 5.95 -18.73
C LEU A 386 5.73 5.00 -19.61
N MET A 387 5.41 3.79 -19.12
CA MET A 387 4.55 2.86 -19.84
C MET A 387 3.19 3.48 -20.14
N ARG A 388 2.55 4.12 -19.13
CA ARG A 388 1.26 4.82 -19.30
C ARG A 388 1.36 5.96 -20.32
N GLN A 389 2.41 6.78 -20.28
CA GLN A 389 2.58 7.87 -21.23
C GLN A 389 2.86 7.40 -22.65
N LEU A 390 3.63 6.33 -22.82
CA LEU A 390 3.89 5.72 -24.13
C LEU A 390 2.61 5.16 -24.78
N LEU A 391 1.61 4.79 -24.01
CA LEU A 391 0.28 4.41 -24.53
C LEU A 391 -0.39 5.57 -25.30
N ASN A 392 -0.07 6.82 -24.98
CA ASN A 392 -0.57 8.00 -25.68
C ASN A 392 0.28 8.38 -26.91
N THR A 393 1.26 7.54 -27.28
CA THR A 393 2.11 7.72 -28.46
C THR A 393 1.83 6.62 -29.51
N ASN A 394 2.43 6.75 -30.69
CA ASN A 394 2.35 5.74 -31.75
C ASN A 394 3.45 4.67 -31.64
N ALA A 395 3.96 4.39 -30.44
CA ALA A 395 4.87 3.26 -30.21
C ALA A 395 4.17 1.93 -30.57
N LYS A 396 4.88 1.04 -31.26
CA LYS A 396 4.33 -0.23 -31.71
C LYS A 396 4.17 -1.21 -30.56
N LYS A 397 5.18 -1.31 -29.70
CA LYS A 397 5.21 -2.21 -28.56
C LYS A 397 5.89 -1.55 -27.37
N ILE A 398 5.37 -1.77 -26.17
CA ILE A 398 5.91 -1.29 -24.90
C ILE A 398 6.20 -2.50 -24.02
N VAL A 399 7.48 -2.71 -23.72
CA VAL A 399 7.96 -3.90 -23.00
C VAL A 399 8.44 -3.46 -21.62
N GLY A 400 7.78 -3.92 -20.56
CA GLY A 400 8.20 -3.73 -19.19
C GLY A 400 9.07 -4.88 -18.69
N TYR A 401 10.16 -4.57 -18.00
CA TYR A 401 11.08 -5.52 -17.39
C TYR A 401 11.42 -5.07 -15.96
N ASP A 402 11.15 -5.93 -14.98
CA ASP A 402 11.37 -5.64 -13.56
C ASP A 402 11.62 -6.94 -12.79
N ASN A 403 12.23 -6.83 -11.61
CA ASN A 403 12.47 -7.97 -10.72
C ASN A 403 11.43 -8.10 -9.59
N SER A 404 10.50 -7.17 -9.47
CA SER A 404 9.39 -7.23 -8.50
C SER A 404 8.19 -7.94 -9.12
N GLU A 405 7.96 -9.22 -8.77
CA GLU A 405 6.82 -10.00 -9.26
C GLU A 405 5.49 -9.34 -8.90
N ILE A 406 5.33 -8.94 -7.63
CA ILE A 406 4.08 -8.34 -7.12
C ILE A 406 3.74 -7.04 -7.85
N ASP A 407 4.73 -6.15 -8.02
CA ASP A 407 4.49 -4.87 -8.68
C ASP A 407 4.25 -5.04 -10.18
N LEU A 408 4.91 -6.02 -10.82
CA LEU A 408 4.64 -6.39 -12.21
C LEU A 408 3.25 -6.99 -12.39
N PHE A 409 2.79 -7.82 -11.46
CA PHE A 409 1.44 -8.37 -11.48
C PHE A 409 0.39 -7.25 -11.41
N ASN A 410 0.58 -6.29 -10.50
CA ASN A 410 -0.30 -5.13 -10.38
C ASN A 410 -0.29 -4.27 -11.65
N LEU A 411 0.89 -3.99 -12.20
CA LEU A 411 1.05 -3.23 -13.43
C LEU A 411 0.44 -3.95 -14.64
N LYS A 412 0.57 -5.28 -14.71
CA LYS A 412 -0.04 -6.09 -15.77
C LYS A 412 -1.56 -5.99 -15.71
N ASN A 413 -2.15 -6.19 -14.54
CA ASN A 413 -3.60 -6.09 -14.36
C ASN A 413 -4.14 -4.69 -14.71
N GLU A 414 -3.39 -3.64 -14.41
CA GLU A 414 -3.73 -2.27 -14.77
C GLU A 414 -3.70 -2.03 -16.30
N LEU A 415 -2.78 -2.67 -17.01
CA LEU A 415 -2.50 -2.42 -18.43
C LEU A 415 -2.94 -3.57 -19.36
N ASP A 416 -3.65 -4.57 -18.87
CA ASP A 416 -3.96 -5.81 -19.61
C ASP A 416 -4.86 -5.58 -20.84
N ASP A 417 -5.68 -4.52 -20.83
CA ASP A 417 -6.54 -4.14 -21.96
C ASP A 417 -5.77 -3.65 -23.21
N PHE A 418 -4.44 -3.44 -23.07
CA PHE A 418 -3.62 -2.87 -24.16
C PHE A 418 -2.78 -3.93 -24.85
N LYS A 419 -3.21 -4.42 -26.02
CA LYS A 419 -2.56 -5.48 -26.83
C LYS A 419 -1.06 -5.25 -27.12
N ARG A 420 -0.57 -3.99 -27.06
CA ARG A 420 0.83 -3.62 -27.33
C ARG A 420 1.74 -3.65 -26.10
N ILE A 421 1.21 -4.03 -24.93
CA ILE A 421 1.97 -4.18 -23.69
C ILE A 421 2.51 -5.61 -23.59
N LYS A 422 3.79 -5.72 -23.21
CA LYS A 422 4.42 -6.99 -22.81
C LYS A 422 5.17 -6.76 -21.49
N ILE A 423 5.07 -7.71 -20.57
CA ILE A 423 5.70 -7.62 -19.26
C ILE A 423 6.54 -8.86 -19.01
N TYR A 424 7.76 -8.65 -18.52
CA TYR A 424 8.73 -9.71 -18.24
C TYR A 424 9.31 -9.54 -16.84
N LEU A 425 9.34 -10.63 -16.09
CA LEU A 425 10.03 -10.73 -14.81
C LEU A 425 11.50 -11.08 -15.03
N GLY A 426 12.41 -10.32 -14.43
CA GLY A 426 13.82 -10.64 -14.46
C GLY A 426 14.73 -9.58 -13.84
N ASP A 427 15.97 -9.96 -13.54
CA ASP A 427 16.99 -9.08 -12.96
C ASP A 427 17.82 -8.44 -14.09
N ILE A 428 18.10 -7.13 -13.98
CA ILE A 428 18.96 -6.39 -14.93
C ILE A 428 20.41 -6.92 -15.01
N LEU A 429 20.82 -7.73 -14.05
CA LEU A 429 22.11 -8.43 -14.05
C LEU A 429 22.09 -9.71 -14.91
N ASP A 430 20.90 -10.23 -15.27
CA ASP A 430 20.80 -11.36 -16.19
C ASP A 430 20.91 -10.89 -17.64
N THR A 431 22.16 -10.74 -18.08
CA THR A 431 22.48 -10.30 -19.44
C THR A 431 21.98 -11.27 -20.52
N LYS A 432 21.88 -12.58 -20.21
CA LYS A 432 21.39 -13.59 -21.16
C LYS A 432 19.91 -13.40 -21.44
N LEU A 433 19.12 -13.28 -20.39
CA LEU A 433 17.68 -13.01 -20.50
C LEU A 433 17.43 -11.66 -21.18
N LEU A 434 18.20 -10.63 -20.82
CA LEU A 434 18.06 -9.29 -21.38
C LEU A 434 18.38 -9.29 -22.90
N ASP A 435 19.48 -9.90 -23.32
CA ASP A 435 19.84 -10.05 -24.73
C ASP A 435 18.78 -10.85 -25.51
N TYR A 436 18.25 -11.94 -24.92
CA TYR A 436 17.16 -12.71 -25.48
C TYR A 436 15.91 -11.86 -25.72
N LEU A 437 15.48 -11.09 -24.71
CA LEU A 437 14.31 -10.24 -24.80
C LEU A 437 14.47 -9.11 -25.82
N ILE A 438 15.64 -8.49 -25.86
CA ILE A 438 15.96 -7.44 -26.84
C ILE A 438 15.75 -7.97 -28.25
N LYS A 439 16.25 -9.16 -28.55
CA LYS A 439 16.13 -9.79 -29.88
C LYS A 439 14.70 -10.28 -30.15
N LYS A 440 14.09 -10.99 -29.20
CA LYS A 440 12.73 -11.54 -29.31
C LYS A 440 11.70 -10.46 -29.59
N GLU A 441 11.76 -9.35 -28.82
CA GLU A 441 10.81 -8.27 -28.91
C GLU A 441 11.19 -7.21 -29.94
N LYS A 442 12.36 -7.37 -30.60
CA LYS A 442 12.92 -6.44 -31.61
C LYS A 442 12.97 -5.02 -31.09
N ILE A 443 13.63 -4.81 -29.94
CA ILE A 443 13.67 -3.53 -29.24
C ILE A 443 14.43 -2.49 -30.04
N ASP A 444 13.87 -1.28 -30.13
CA ASP A 444 14.43 -0.12 -30.85
C ASP A 444 14.94 0.99 -29.91
N LEU A 445 14.49 1.00 -28.64
CA LEU A 445 14.85 2.03 -27.66
C LEU A 445 14.72 1.45 -26.25
N ILE A 446 15.66 1.80 -25.37
CA ILE A 446 15.62 1.40 -23.97
C ILE A 446 15.52 2.63 -23.06
N PHE A 447 14.55 2.62 -22.13
CA PHE A 447 14.54 3.50 -20.95
C PHE A 447 14.99 2.70 -19.73
N HIS A 448 16.14 3.06 -19.16
CA HIS A 448 16.68 2.38 -17.98
C HIS A 448 16.32 3.13 -16.72
N ALA A 449 15.22 2.68 -16.07
CA ALA A 449 14.71 3.26 -14.82
C ALA A 449 14.95 2.37 -13.59
N ALA A 450 15.49 1.17 -13.78
CA ALA A 450 15.81 0.24 -12.69
C ALA A 450 16.97 0.78 -11.84
N ALA A 451 16.72 1.05 -10.57
CA ALA A 451 17.74 1.42 -9.59
C ALA A 451 17.18 1.32 -8.17
N TYR A 452 18.01 0.99 -7.20
CA TYR A 452 17.70 1.21 -5.78
C TYR A 452 17.86 2.69 -5.45
N LYS A 453 16.91 3.26 -4.68
CA LYS A 453 16.81 4.72 -4.48
C LYS A 453 16.78 5.20 -3.01
N HIS A 454 16.58 4.30 -2.04
CA HIS A 454 16.42 4.67 -0.64
C HIS A 454 17.76 4.93 0.04
N VAL A 455 18.08 6.22 0.31
CA VAL A 455 19.37 6.65 0.83
C VAL A 455 19.72 5.89 2.12
N GLY A 456 18.87 5.87 3.14
CA GLY A 456 19.13 5.21 4.42
C GLY A 456 19.45 3.73 4.27
N ILE A 457 18.65 3.00 3.49
CA ILE A 457 18.86 1.56 3.27
C ILE A 457 20.20 1.30 2.57
N LEU A 458 20.52 2.10 1.56
CA LEU A 458 21.74 1.87 0.78
C LEU A 458 23.03 2.23 1.55
N GLN A 459 22.96 3.12 2.56
CA GLN A 459 24.10 3.39 3.42
C GLN A 459 24.58 2.17 4.21
N GLU A 460 23.67 1.26 4.51
CA GLU A 460 23.95 0.00 5.20
C GLU A 460 24.17 -1.18 4.24
N ASN A 461 23.72 -1.04 2.98
CA ASN A 461 23.75 -2.09 1.97
C ASN A 461 24.58 -1.71 0.73
N ILE A 462 25.85 -1.35 0.96
CA ILE A 462 26.74 -0.78 -0.06
C ILE A 462 26.93 -1.74 -1.24
N ASN A 463 27.22 -3.02 -0.97
CA ASN A 463 27.47 -4.01 -2.02
C ASN A 463 26.21 -4.25 -2.89
N SER A 464 25.02 -4.25 -2.28
CA SER A 464 23.75 -4.34 -3.02
C SER A 464 23.54 -3.11 -3.91
N ALA A 465 23.89 -1.91 -3.40
CA ALA A 465 23.82 -0.68 -4.19
C ALA A 465 24.77 -0.71 -5.40
N ILE A 466 26.01 -1.16 -5.21
CA ILE A 466 27.02 -1.30 -6.27
C ILE A 466 26.53 -2.33 -7.30
N ARG A 467 26.11 -3.51 -6.84
CA ARG A 467 25.65 -4.59 -7.71
C ARG A 467 24.48 -4.13 -8.58
N ASN A 468 23.46 -3.54 -7.99
CA ASN A 468 22.27 -3.14 -8.73
C ASN A 468 22.49 -1.86 -9.55
N ASN A 469 22.99 -0.79 -8.93
CA ASN A 469 23.04 0.51 -9.60
C ASN A 469 24.21 0.64 -10.56
N ILE A 470 25.41 0.09 -10.25
CA ILE A 470 26.58 0.15 -11.12
C ILE A 470 26.60 -1.02 -12.10
N PHE A 471 26.66 -2.25 -11.59
CA PHE A 471 26.81 -3.41 -12.48
C PHE A 471 25.52 -3.71 -13.26
N GLY A 472 24.34 -3.50 -12.64
CA GLY A 472 23.06 -3.60 -13.35
C GLY A 472 22.95 -2.57 -14.48
N THR A 473 23.31 -1.29 -14.24
CA THR A 473 23.36 -0.28 -15.32
C THR A 473 24.37 -0.68 -16.41
N GLN A 474 25.56 -1.17 -16.01
CA GLN A 474 26.56 -1.65 -16.97
C GLN A 474 26.03 -2.81 -17.82
N SER A 475 25.33 -3.78 -17.23
CA SER A 475 24.72 -4.91 -17.92
C SER A 475 23.72 -4.46 -18.99
N VAL A 476 22.77 -3.58 -18.62
CA VAL A 476 21.78 -3.03 -19.55
C VAL A 476 22.45 -2.24 -20.68
N LEU A 477 23.45 -1.41 -20.34
CA LEU A 477 24.19 -0.61 -21.30
C LEU A 477 24.96 -1.47 -22.31
N LEU A 478 25.66 -2.51 -21.85
CA LEU A 478 26.43 -3.40 -22.72
C LEU A 478 25.51 -4.23 -23.63
N SER A 479 24.38 -4.70 -23.12
CA SER A 479 23.35 -5.37 -23.94
C SER A 479 22.76 -4.41 -25.00
N ALA A 480 22.50 -3.16 -24.64
CA ALA A 480 22.05 -2.13 -25.57
C ALA A 480 23.10 -1.85 -26.66
N LYS A 481 24.37 -1.67 -26.26
CA LYS A 481 25.50 -1.42 -27.18
C LYS A 481 25.72 -2.58 -28.13
N LYS A 482 25.73 -3.82 -27.62
CA LYS A 482 25.89 -5.06 -28.44
C LYS A 482 24.86 -5.18 -29.56
N ASN A 483 23.63 -4.72 -29.29
CA ASN A 483 22.52 -4.77 -30.25
C ASN A 483 22.32 -3.42 -30.95
N ASN A 484 23.21 -2.44 -30.77
CA ASN A 484 23.14 -1.07 -31.32
C ASN A 484 21.80 -0.33 -31.06
N ILE A 485 21.28 -0.46 -29.84
CA ILE A 485 19.99 0.12 -29.44
C ILE A 485 20.23 1.35 -28.57
N PRO A 486 19.70 2.53 -28.92
CA PRO A 486 19.83 3.73 -28.10
C PRO A 486 19.23 3.52 -26.72
N ILE A 487 19.90 4.07 -25.69
CA ILE A 487 19.48 3.97 -24.29
C ILE A 487 19.38 5.36 -23.64
N VAL A 488 18.33 5.54 -22.83
CA VAL A 488 18.15 6.70 -21.94
C VAL A 488 18.20 6.20 -20.49
N THR A 489 19.25 6.57 -19.77
CA THR A 489 19.46 6.18 -18.37
C THR A 489 18.99 7.30 -17.44
N ILE A 490 18.20 6.94 -16.43
CA ILE A 490 17.66 7.87 -15.44
C ILE A 490 18.66 8.04 -14.30
N SER A 491 18.95 9.30 -13.93
CA SER A 491 19.80 9.67 -12.81
C SER A 491 19.10 10.66 -11.84
N THR A 492 19.83 11.16 -10.87
CA THR A 492 19.32 11.95 -9.74
C THR A 492 20.22 13.14 -9.41
N ASP A 493 19.65 14.19 -8.81
CA ASP A 493 20.35 15.31 -8.20
C ASP A 493 21.43 14.87 -7.18
N LYS A 494 21.22 13.72 -6.52
CA LYS A 494 22.17 13.16 -5.53
C LYS A 494 23.49 12.64 -6.13
N ALA A 495 23.54 12.51 -7.45
CA ALA A 495 24.76 12.19 -8.19
C ALA A 495 25.73 13.38 -8.28
N VAL A 496 25.27 14.62 -8.01
CA VAL A 496 26.11 15.83 -7.99
C VAL A 496 26.79 15.93 -6.64
N ARG A 497 28.11 16.03 -6.60
CA ARG A 497 28.91 16.06 -5.34
C ARG A 497 28.38 15.07 -4.31
N PRO A 498 28.41 13.76 -4.59
CA PRO A 498 27.68 12.77 -3.84
C PRO A 498 28.20 12.59 -2.41
N THR A 499 27.30 12.65 -1.43
CA THR A 499 27.56 12.41 -0.01
C THR A 499 27.01 11.07 0.47
N SER A 500 26.15 10.44 -0.34
CA SER A 500 25.49 9.15 -0.04
C SER A 500 25.94 8.05 -0.99
N ILE A 501 25.78 6.79 -0.56
CA ILE A 501 26.03 5.60 -1.42
C ILE A 501 25.15 5.64 -2.66
N LEU A 502 23.89 6.06 -2.54
CA LEU A 502 23.04 6.28 -3.71
C LEU A 502 23.68 7.26 -4.70
N GLY A 503 24.11 8.41 -4.21
CA GLY A 503 24.74 9.43 -5.06
C GLY A 503 26.03 8.92 -5.72
N LEU A 504 26.92 8.26 -4.96
CA LEU A 504 28.17 7.68 -5.48
C LEU A 504 27.87 6.66 -6.61
N THR A 505 26.96 5.72 -6.36
CA THR A 505 26.64 4.69 -7.36
C THR A 505 25.97 5.26 -8.59
N LYS A 506 25.09 6.26 -8.45
CA LYS A 506 24.43 6.91 -9.59
C LYS A 506 25.41 7.76 -10.40
N ARG A 507 26.34 8.48 -9.74
CA ARG A 507 27.38 9.25 -10.45
C ARG A 507 28.29 8.33 -11.28
N ILE A 508 28.73 7.23 -10.72
CA ILE A 508 29.53 6.25 -11.47
C ILE A 508 28.74 5.66 -12.64
N SER A 509 27.44 5.38 -12.46
CA SER A 509 26.58 4.93 -13.55
C SER A 509 26.46 5.96 -14.67
N GLU A 510 26.33 7.27 -14.34
CA GLU A 510 26.35 8.35 -15.33
C GLU A 510 27.65 8.32 -16.17
N ILE A 511 28.81 8.24 -15.48
CA ILE A 511 30.12 8.22 -16.12
C ILE A 511 30.26 7.02 -17.06
N ILE A 512 29.83 5.82 -16.63
CA ILE A 512 29.82 4.60 -17.47
C ILE A 512 28.95 4.80 -18.72
N CYS A 513 27.76 5.37 -18.57
CA CYS A 513 26.87 5.61 -19.70
C CYS A 513 27.46 6.63 -20.69
N LEU A 514 28.01 7.73 -20.20
CA LEU A 514 28.61 8.76 -21.04
C LEU A 514 29.86 8.26 -21.79
N LYS A 515 30.72 7.47 -21.15
CA LYS A 515 31.87 6.81 -21.80
C LYS A 515 31.48 6.06 -23.09
N HIS A 516 30.36 5.38 -23.07
CA HIS A 516 29.91 4.58 -24.21
C HIS A 516 29.13 5.36 -25.27
N ASN A 517 28.81 6.64 -25.02
CA ASN A 517 28.12 7.49 -25.99
C ASN A 517 29.08 7.95 -27.09
N ASN A 518 28.78 7.61 -28.34
CA ASN A 518 29.58 7.99 -29.49
C ASN A 518 28.68 8.16 -30.75
N ARG A 519 29.28 8.38 -31.91
CA ARG A 519 28.55 8.58 -33.20
C ARG A 519 27.68 7.39 -33.59
N ASN A 520 28.11 6.19 -33.24
CA ASN A 520 27.48 4.92 -33.65
C ASN A 520 26.49 4.39 -32.58
N PHE A 521 26.64 4.78 -31.31
CA PHE A 521 25.80 4.30 -30.23
C PHE A 521 25.37 5.45 -29.30
N SER A 522 24.07 5.67 -29.19
CA SER A 522 23.52 6.75 -28.36
C SER A 522 23.19 6.26 -26.95
N SER A 523 23.97 6.74 -25.98
CA SER A 523 23.73 6.52 -24.54
C SER A 523 23.53 7.88 -23.86
N LYS A 524 22.31 8.16 -23.45
CA LYS A 524 21.94 9.43 -22.80
C LYS A 524 21.70 9.23 -21.32
N VAL A 525 22.06 10.22 -20.53
CA VAL A 525 21.79 10.28 -19.10
C VAL A 525 20.89 11.47 -18.82
N VAL A 526 19.81 11.26 -18.08
CA VAL A 526 18.86 12.31 -17.68
C VAL A 526 18.82 12.42 -16.17
N ARG A 527 19.18 13.57 -15.63
CA ARG A 527 19.24 13.89 -14.21
C ARG A 527 18.09 14.79 -13.81
N PHE A 528 17.41 14.44 -12.72
CA PHE A 528 16.40 15.26 -12.07
C PHE A 528 16.34 14.98 -10.57
N GLY A 529 15.67 15.86 -9.82
CA GLY A 529 15.54 15.74 -8.37
C GLY A 529 14.36 14.88 -7.95
N ASN A 530 13.71 15.26 -6.85
CA ASN A 530 12.62 14.48 -6.30
C ASN A 530 11.38 14.57 -7.19
N VAL A 531 10.72 13.41 -7.35
CA VAL A 531 9.45 13.31 -8.06
C VAL A 531 8.34 13.19 -7.03
N PHE A 532 7.38 14.11 -7.09
CA PHE A 532 6.28 14.16 -6.13
C PHE A 532 5.39 12.91 -6.26
N GLY A 533 5.02 12.33 -5.12
CA GLY A 533 4.14 11.16 -5.09
C GLY A 533 4.80 9.83 -5.47
N SER A 534 6.13 9.77 -5.66
CA SER A 534 6.80 8.49 -5.90
C SER A 534 6.78 7.60 -4.66
N VAL A 535 6.54 6.29 -4.84
CA VAL A 535 6.47 5.30 -3.75
C VAL A 535 7.70 5.38 -2.84
N GLY A 536 7.48 5.39 -1.52
CA GLY A 536 8.55 5.48 -0.52
C GLY A 536 9.26 6.84 -0.43
N SER A 537 8.70 7.91 -1.04
CA SER A 537 9.22 9.28 -0.89
C SER A 537 8.63 9.98 0.35
N ALA A 538 9.19 11.13 0.72
CA ALA A 538 8.80 11.88 1.92
C ALA A 538 7.32 12.31 1.91
N VAL A 539 6.78 12.71 0.76
CA VAL A 539 5.41 13.25 0.68
C VAL A 539 4.34 12.21 0.98
N PRO A 540 4.32 11.00 0.40
CA PRO A 540 3.44 9.92 0.83
C PRO A 540 3.57 9.60 2.31
N THR A 541 4.78 9.65 2.88
CA THR A 541 5.00 9.46 4.32
C THR A 541 4.31 10.55 5.13
N PHE A 542 4.42 11.83 4.74
CA PHE A 542 3.73 12.93 5.42
C PHE A 542 2.22 12.80 5.32
N ILE A 543 1.68 12.46 4.15
CA ILE A 543 0.25 12.23 3.94
C ILE A 543 -0.25 11.11 4.86
N ASN A 544 0.50 10.01 4.94
CA ASN A 544 0.17 8.90 5.84
C ASN A 544 0.19 9.33 7.31
N GLN A 545 1.22 10.07 7.74
CA GLN A 545 1.31 10.61 9.11
C GLN A 545 0.15 11.55 9.43
N ILE A 546 -0.20 12.44 8.50
CA ILE A 546 -1.34 13.37 8.64
C ILE A 546 -2.66 12.60 8.75
N ASN A 547 -2.91 11.65 7.87
CA ASN A 547 -4.16 10.89 7.85
C ASN A 547 -4.34 10.01 9.09
N ASN A 548 -3.25 9.49 9.63
CA ASN A 548 -3.25 8.66 10.86
C ASN A 548 -3.06 9.48 12.14
N ARG A 549 -3.08 10.81 12.08
CA ARG A 549 -2.86 11.71 13.23
C ARG A 549 -1.56 11.43 13.99
N MET A 550 -0.53 10.99 13.25
CA MET A 550 0.80 10.74 13.80
C MET A 550 1.64 12.02 13.79
N PRO A 551 2.67 12.14 14.64
CA PRO A 551 3.66 13.22 14.52
C PRO A 551 4.30 13.21 13.13
N ILE A 552 4.33 14.38 12.48
CA ILE A 552 4.93 14.55 11.14
C ILE A 552 6.43 14.68 11.32
N THR A 553 7.20 13.77 10.76
CA THR A 553 8.66 13.73 10.97
C THR A 553 9.40 14.37 9.80
N ILE A 554 10.20 15.40 10.10
CA ILE A 554 11.11 16.05 9.13
C ILE A 554 12.57 15.90 9.60
N THR A 555 13.50 15.80 8.66
CA THR A 555 14.93 15.65 9.01
C THR A 555 15.53 16.95 9.50
N HIS A 556 15.18 18.10 8.91
CA HIS A 556 15.60 19.42 9.38
C HIS A 556 14.68 20.51 8.80
N LYS A 557 14.42 21.60 9.57
CA LYS A 557 13.50 22.68 9.19
C LYS A 557 13.89 23.42 7.90
N ASN A 558 15.19 23.49 7.58
CA ASN A 558 15.72 24.23 6.43
C ASN A 558 16.09 23.36 5.24
N VAL A 559 15.83 22.07 5.28
CA VAL A 559 16.10 21.18 4.13
C VAL A 559 15.26 21.60 2.93
N LYS A 560 15.95 21.79 1.78
CA LYS A 560 15.30 22.11 0.50
C LYS A 560 15.52 20.99 -0.50
N ARG A 561 14.51 20.74 -1.32
CA ARG A 561 14.57 19.76 -2.41
C ARG A 561 13.96 20.33 -3.68
N PHE A 562 14.46 19.88 -4.82
CA PHE A 562 13.80 20.10 -6.09
C PHE A 562 12.64 19.13 -6.23
N PHE A 563 11.48 19.61 -6.68
CA PHE A 563 10.32 18.78 -6.95
C PHE A 563 9.75 19.00 -8.33
N MET A 564 9.30 17.94 -8.97
CA MET A 564 8.45 17.98 -10.14
C MET A 564 7.38 16.90 -10.07
N THR A 565 6.33 17.00 -10.89
CA THR A 565 5.32 15.95 -10.95
C THR A 565 5.86 14.73 -11.68
N LEU A 566 5.32 13.56 -11.38
CA LEU A 566 5.68 12.32 -12.07
C LEU A 566 5.37 12.41 -13.57
N ASN A 567 4.26 13.07 -13.92
CA ASN A 567 3.88 13.31 -15.30
C ASN A 567 4.89 14.18 -16.06
N ASP A 568 5.35 15.30 -15.46
CA ASP A 568 6.33 16.17 -16.09
C ASP A 568 7.68 15.49 -16.26
N ALA A 569 8.13 14.74 -15.23
CA ALA A 569 9.40 14.00 -15.29
C ALA A 569 9.40 13.02 -16.47
N CYS A 570 8.34 12.19 -16.59
CA CYS A 570 8.24 11.21 -17.68
C CYS A 570 8.08 11.87 -19.06
N PHE A 571 7.32 12.97 -19.15
CA PHE A 571 7.19 13.72 -20.40
C PHE A 571 8.54 14.29 -20.87
N LEU A 572 9.33 14.86 -19.96
CA LEU A 572 10.65 15.38 -20.31
C LEU A 572 11.67 14.25 -20.59
N LEU A 573 11.51 13.08 -19.96
CA LEU A 573 12.27 11.88 -20.34
C LEU A 573 11.98 11.46 -21.78
N LEU A 574 10.72 11.45 -22.21
CA LEU A 574 10.38 11.21 -23.61
C LEU A 574 10.97 12.29 -24.54
N TRP A 575 10.99 13.55 -24.09
CA TRP A 575 11.60 14.66 -24.84
C TRP A 575 13.10 14.48 -25.03
N SER A 576 13.81 13.84 -24.09
CA SER A 576 15.24 13.58 -24.19
C SER A 576 15.61 12.75 -25.42
N VAL A 577 14.68 11.92 -25.94
CA VAL A 577 14.91 11.12 -27.16
C VAL A 577 15.14 12.01 -28.37
N LYS A 578 14.50 13.16 -28.45
CA LYS A 578 14.62 14.14 -29.57
C LYS A 578 15.95 14.88 -29.58
N ILE A 579 16.66 14.95 -28.46
CA ILE A 579 17.90 15.68 -28.35
C ILE A 579 19.04 14.84 -28.93
N LYS A 580 19.70 15.31 -29.98
CA LYS A 580 20.79 14.61 -30.65
C LYS A 580 22.15 15.15 -30.20
N ASN A 581 23.19 14.32 -30.35
CA ASN A 581 24.61 14.69 -30.18
C ASN A 581 24.93 15.30 -28.80
N VAL A 582 24.51 14.66 -27.74
CA VAL A 582 24.78 15.10 -26.37
C VAL A 582 25.76 14.12 -25.71
N ASN A 583 26.97 14.60 -25.41
CA ASN A 583 28.00 13.85 -24.68
C ASN A 583 28.01 14.17 -23.17
N ASN A 584 27.00 14.84 -22.68
CA ASN A 584 26.88 15.30 -21.31
C ASN A 584 25.55 14.87 -20.68
N VAL A 585 25.44 15.02 -19.39
CA VAL A 585 24.19 14.73 -18.66
C VAL A 585 23.13 15.77 -19.02
N LEU A 586 21.96 15.28 -19.40
CA LEU A 586 20.76 16.10 -19.56
C LEU A 586 20.14 16.37 -18.18
N VAL A 587 19.80 17.62 -17.92
CA VAL A 587 19.20 18.05 -16.65
C VAL A 587 17.84 18.64 -16.92
N LEU A 588 16.82 18.14 -16.20
CA LEU A 588 15.47 18.65 -16.29
C LEU A 588 15.33 19.92 -15.42
N ASN A 589 14.66 20.92 -15.95
CA ASN A 589 14.35 22.16 -15.24
C ASN A 589 13.29 21.90 -14.16
N MET A 590 13.73 21.87 -12.92
CA MET A 590 12.86 21.59 -11.76
C MET A 590 12.29 22.88 -11.12
N GLY A 591 12.70 24.05 -11.62
CA GLY A 591 12.40 25.34 -10.99
C GLY A 591 13.22 25.56 -9.69
N LYS A 592 12.69 26.35 -8.77
CA LYS A 592 13.35 26.64 -7.48
C LYS A 592 13.17 25.50 -6.50
N PRO A 593 14.17 25.20 -5.65
CA PRO A 593 14.03 24.19 -4.60
C PRO A 593 13.04 24.67 -3.53
N ILE A 594 12.23 23.74 -3.02
CA ILE A 594 11.17 23.99 -2.05
C ILE A 594 11.61 23.45 -0.68
N LYS A 595 11.35 24.18 0.41
CA LYS A 595 11.58 23.68 1.75
C LYS A 595 10.61 22.52 2.05
N ILE A 596 11.11 21.45 2.62
CA ILE A 596 10.27 20.31 3.03
C ILE A 596 9.19 20.75 4.02
N LEU A 597 9.53 21.65 4.92
CA LEU A 597 8.59 22.22 5.88
C LEU A 597 7.42 22.96 5.20
N ASP A 598 7.66 23.67 4.09
CA ASP A 598 6.62 24.38 3.36
C ASP A 598 5.62 23.39 2.71
N ILE A 599 6.11 22.24 2.22
CA ILE A 599 5.25 21.16 1.73
C ILE A 599 4.39 20.60 2.86
N VAL A 600 4.99 20.30 4.01
CA VAL A 600 4.26 19.82 5.19
C VAL A 600 3.18 20.82 5.61
N ASN A 601 3.52 22.11 5.69
CA ASN A 601 2.56 23.17 6.03
C ASN A 601 1.41 23.27 5.02
N SER A 602 1.69 23.11 3.72
CA SER A 602 0.66 23.08 2.67
C SER A 602 -0.28 21.88 2.84
N LEU A 603 0.26 20.70 3.12
CA LEU A 603 -0.53 19.48 3.40
C LEU A 603 -1.40 19.65 4.64
N ILE A 604 -0.86 20.24 5.72
CA ILE A 604 -1.60 20.54 6.95
C ILE A 604 -2.75 21.54 6.66
N LYS A 605 -2.47 22.62 5.93
CA LYS A 605 -3.49 23.60 5.55
C LYS A 605 -4.64 22.97 4.76
N ILE A 606 -4.32 22.07 3.82
CA ILE A 606 -5.34 21.33 3.07
C ILE A 606 -6.14 20.44 4.02
N LYS A 607 -5.47 19.73 4.93
CA LYS A 607 -6.16 18.90 5.92
C LYS A 607 -7.04 19.70 6.84
N GLN A 608 -6.59 20.87 7.33
CA GLN A 608 -7.36 21.78 8.18
C GLN A 608 -8.55 22.41 7.47
N LYS A 609 -8.52 22.59 6.14
CA LYS A 609 -9.72 22.99 5.37
C LYS A 609 -10.81 21.91 5.43
N ILE A 610 -10.44 20.64 5.60
CA ILE A 610 -11.35 19.49 5.65
C ILE A 610 -11.73 19.17 7.11
N ASP A 611 -10.78 19.25 8.03
CA ASP A 611 -10.93 19.02 9.47
C ASP A 611 -10.40 20.23 10.24
N PRO A 612 -11.24 21.26 10.52
CA PRO A 612 -10.80 22.50 11.18
C PRO A 612 -10.18 22.28 12.57
N HIS A 613 -10.52 21.19 13.25
CA HIS A 613 -9.98 20.82 14.57
C HIS A 613 -8.75 19.93 14.49
N TYR A 614 -8.18 19.72 13.28
CA TYR A 614 -6.98 18.93 13.12
C TYR A 614 -5.79 19.58 13.83
N SER A 615 -5.31 18.94 14.87
CA SER A 615 -4.06 19.28 15.57
C SER A 615 -2.91 18.44 15.04
N PHE A 616 -1.71 19.01 15.02
CA PHE A 616 -0.53 18.36 14.48
C PHE A 616 0.72 18.64 15.32
N ILE A 617 1.65 17.70 15.28
CA ILE A 617 2.98 17.84 15.87
C ILE A 617 4.00 17.62 14.77
N ILE A 618 4.93 18.56 14.58
CA ILE A 618 6.08 18.40 13.69
C ILE A 618 7.30 18.06 14.55
N LYS A 619 7.88 16.86 14.31
CA LYS A 619 9.08 16.40 15.01
C LYS A 619 10.29 16.46 14.09
N THR A 620 11.35 17.14 14.49
CA THR A 620 12.64 17.14 13.80
C THR A 620 13.47 15.96 14.30
N ILE A 621 13.92 15.09 13.37
CA ILE A 621 14.62 13.84 13.70
C ILE A 621 16.12 13.87 13.40
N GLY A 622 16.64 14.98 12.87
CA GLY A 622 18.03 15.12 12.41
C GLY A 622 18.26 14.65 10.97
N LEU A 623 19.31 15.17 10.34
CA LEU A 623 19.72 14.74 9.00
C LEU A 623 20.18 13.29 9.01
N GLN A 624 19.73 12.52 8.05
CA GLN A 624 20.18 11.14 7.88
C GLN A 624 21.61 11.09 7.33
N LYS A 625 22.34 10.00 7.62
CA LYS A 625 23.69 9.81 7.12
C LYS A 625 23.72 9.85 5.58
N GLY A 626 24.47 10.81 5.03
CA GLY A 626 24.56 11.04 3.58
C GLY A 626 23.47 11.95 3.01
N GLU A 627 22.57 12.48 3.83
CA GLU A 627 21.60 13.49 3.41
C GLU A 627 22.22 14.89 3.39
N LYS A 628 21.91 15.68 2.37
CA LYS A 628 22.34 17.08 2.24
C LYS A 628 21.25 18.04 2.71
N MET A 629 21.66 19.23 3.17
CA MET A 629 20.73 20.35 3.42
C MET A 629 20.06 20.81 2.13
N ASN A 630 20.84 20.99 1.08
CA ASN A 630 20.41 21.42 -0.25
C ASN A 630 20.98 20.48 -1.29
N GLU A 631 20.15 20.01 -2.22
CA GLU A 631 20.61 19.26 -3.39
C GLU A 631 20.95 20.20 -4.53
N GLU A 632 21.82 19.74 -5.42
CA GLU A 632 22.27 20.46 -6.62
C GLU A 632 21.96 19.63 -7.86
N LEU A 633 21.64 20.29 -8.97
CA LEU A 633 21.36 19.60 -10.24
C LEU A 633 22.61 19.51 -11.14
N THR A 634 23.59 20.38 -10.93
CA THR A 634 24.79 20.50 -11.76
C THR A 634 26.02 20.76 -10.91
N ILE A 635 27.18 20.22 -11.33
CA ILE A 635 28.46 20.49 -10.66
C ILE A 635 28.93 21.91 -11.01
N ILE A 636 28.81 22.27 -12.26
CA ILE A 636 29.18 23.60 -12.81
C ILE A 636 27.89 24.36 -13.06
N LYS A 637 27.82 25.63 -12.64
CA LYS A 637 26.60 26.45 -12.78
C LYS A 637 26.23 26.74 -14.24
N ASN A 638 27.18 26.71 -15.17
CA ASN A 638 26.95 27.00 -16.58
C ASN A 638 26.43 25.75 -17.31
N THR A 639 25.13 25.70 -17.52
CA THR A 639 24.47 24.69 -18.37
C THR A 639 24.21 25.26 -19.75
N LYS A 640 24.32 24.45 -20.79
CA LYS A 640 23.93 24.82 -22.14
C LYS A 640 22.46 24.47 -22.38
N LYS A 641 21.70 25.41 -22.93
CA LYS A 641 20.28 25.19 -23.28
C LYS A 641 20.16 24.20 -24.43
N THR A 642 19.10 23.40 -24.41
CA THR A 642 18.71 22.55 -25.54
C THR A 642 17.58 23.23 -26.35
N LYS A 643 17.07 22.55 -27.38
CA LYS A 643 15.87 23.00 -28.11
C LYS A 643 14.61 23.02 -27.21
N ASN A 644 14.61 22.31 -26.10
CA ASN A 644 13.55 22.40 -25.11
C ASN A 644 14.02 23.25 -23.94
N ILE A 645 13.30 24.30 -23.62
CA ILE A 645 13.61 25.25 -22.53
C ILE A 645 13.66 24.56 -21.14
N ASP A 646 12.95 23.45 -21.00
CA ASP A 646 12.89 22.68 -19.75
C ASP A 646 13.97 21.61 -19.66
N ILE A 647 14.89 21.50 -20.64
CA ILE A 647 16.01 20.57 -20.64
C ILE A 647 17.29 21.32 -20.99
N SER A 648 18.29 21.20 -20.14
CA SER A 648 19.65 21.69 -20.38
C SER A 648 20.66 20.53 -20.30
N HIS A 649 21.88 20.75 -20.72
CA HIS A 649 22.96 19.78 -20.51
C HIS A 649 24.10 20.39 -19.73
N THR A 650 24.78 19.55 -18.93
CA THR A 650 25.90 19.95 -18.09
C THR A 650 27.21 19.94 -18.88
N ASN A 651 28.24 20.59 -18.31
CA ASN A 651 29.62 20.42 -18.72
C ASN A 651 30.39 19.63 -17.63
N ASP A 652 29.83 18.50 -17.17
CA ASP A 652 30.45 17.70 -16.12
C ASP A 652 31.80 17.13 -16.61
N PRO A 653 32.78 16.89 -15.70
CA PRO A 653 34.07 16.34 -16.03
C PRO A 653 33.98 14.99 -16.79
N ILE A 654 34.86 14.80 -17.75
CA ILE A 654 35.02 13.56 -18.52
C ILE A 654 36.17 12.78 -17.89
N TYR A 655 35.97 11.50 -17.66
CA TYR A 655 36.97 10.60 -17.07
C TYR A 655 37.70 9.80 -18.12
N ASN A 656 38.97 9.47 -17.85
CA ASN A 656 39.75 8.55 -18.67
C ASN A 656 39.16 7.12 -18.57
N ASP A 657 39.09 6.46 -19.72
CA ASP A 657 38.54 5.11 -19.84
C ASP A 657 39.25 4.09 -18.95
N TYR A 658 40.58 4.17 -18.86
CA TYR A 658 41.40 3.31 -18.01
C TYR A 658 41.02 3.43 -16.52
N GLU A 659 40.81 4.65 -16.02
CA GLU A 659 40.47 4.88 -14.63
C GLU A 659 39.10 4.29 -14.26
N ILE A 660 38.11 4.40 -15.16
CA ILE A 660 36.77 3.84 -14.99
C ILE A 660 36.85 2.30 -14.96
N GLU A 661 37.57 1.70 -15.90
CA GLU A 661 37.74 0.25 -15.97
C GLU A 661 38.44 -0.31 -14.75
N LYS A 662 39.50 0.37 -14.29
CA LYS A 662 40.24 0.03 -13.06
C LYS A 662 39.32 0.09 -11.84
N LEU A 663 38.46 1.13 -11.74
CA LEU A 663 37.48 1.22 -10.65
C LEU A 663 36.50 0.05 -10.69
N ILE A 664 35.91 -0.23 -11.85
CA ILE A 664 34.92 -1.31 -12.02
C ILE A 664 35.55 -2.66 -11.66
N LEU A 665 36.78 -2.93 -12.14
CA LEU A 665 37.50 -4.15 -11.83
C LEU A 665 37.73 -4.32 -10.32
N ASN A 666 38.18 -3.24 -9.66
CA ASN A 666 38.40 -3.23 -8.21
C ASN A 666 37.11 -3.46 -7.44
N LEU A 667 35.99 -2.84 -7.85
CA LEU A 667 34.68 -3.04 -7.22
C LEU A 667 34.14 -4.46 -7.42
N LYS A 668 34.43 -5.11 -8.57
CA LYS A 668 34.05 -6.53 -8.83
C LYS A 668 34.83 -7.52 -7.97
N LYS A 669 36.13 -7.23 -7.72
CA LYS A 669 37.01 -8.11 -6.94
C LYS A 669 36.85 -7.93 -5.42
N ASN A 670 36.23 -6.84 -4.98
CA ASN A 670 36.18 -6.45 -3.58
C ASN A 670 34.79 -6.67 -2.96
N ASN A 671 34.76 -7.49 -1.91
CA ASN A 671 33.52 -7.74 -1.13
C ASN A 671 33.44 -6.90 0.15
N ASN A 672 34.47 -6.08 0.47
CA ASN A 672 34.45 -5.23 1.65
C ASN A 672 33.69 -3.92 1.34
N PRO A 673 32.56 -3.66 2.00
CA PRO A 673 31.73 -2.47 1.73
C PRO A 673 32.45 -1.15 1.98
N ASN A 674 33.24 -1.07 3.06
CA ASN A 674 33.95 0.15 3.43
C ASN A 674 35.05 0.48 2.43
N LEU A 675 35.79 -0.53 1.96
CA LEU A 675 36.81 -0.36 0.93
C LEU A 675 36.16 0.05 -0.40
N SER A 676 35.04 -0.58 -0.79
CA SER A 676 34.28 -0.20 -1.98
C SER A 676 33.83 1.27 -1.92
N LYS A 677 33.32 1.73 -0.77
CA LYS A 677 32.97 3.14 -0.56
C LYS A 677 34.17 4.05 -0.71
N LYS A 678 35.32 3.70 -0.08
CA LYS A 678 36.58 4.49 -0.17
C LYS A 678 37.04 4.58 -1.63
N LEU A 679 37.01 3.49 -2.40
CA LEU A 679 37.36 3.47 -3.82
C LEU A 679 36.48 4.40 -4.65
N MET A 680 35.16 4.33 -4.47
CA MET A 680 34.21 5.21 -5.17
C MET A 680 34.42 6.68 -4.82
N THR A 681 34.60 6.99 -3.53
CA THR A 681 34.83 8.37 -3.06
C THR A 681 36.14 8.91 -3.59
N LYS A 682 37.23 8.13 -3.52
CA LYS A 682 38.56 8.52 -4.06
C LYS A 682 38.51 8.77 -5.57
N PHE A 683 37.78 7.95 -6.30
CA PHE A 683 37.63 8.12 -7.75
C PHE A 683 36.93 9.44 -8.08
N LEU A 684 35.81 9.75 -7.37
CA LEU A 684 35.02 10.95 -7.62
C LEU A 684 35.61 12.22 -6.97
N SER A 685 36.53 12.13 -6.01
CA SER A 685 37.17 13.31 -5.39
C SER A 685 37.96 14.18 -6.38
N LYS A 686 38.27 13.67 -7.55
CA LYS A 686 38.88 14.43 -8.64
C LYS A 686 37.92 15.45 -9.31
N GLU A 687 36.62 15.38 -9.00
CA GLU A 687 35.58 16.31 -9.52
C GLU A 687 35.42 17.56 -8.64
N PHE A 688 35.95 17.53 -7.41
CA PHE A 688 35.67 18.55 -6.38
C PHE A 688 36.89 19.26 -5.85
#